data_af0b849286bb89c3a4e5bc92cda4f470
#
_entry.id   af0b849286bb89c3a4e5bc92cda4f470
#
_cell.length_a   1.000
_cell.length_b   1.000
_cell.length_c   1.000
_cell.angle_alpha   90.00
_cell.angle_beta   90.00
_cell.angle_gamma   90.00
#
_symmetry.space_group_name_H-M   'P 1'
#
loop_
_entity.id
_entity.type
_entity.pdbx_description
1 polymer ?
#
loop_
_entity_poly.entity_id
_entity_poly.type
_entity_poly.pdbx_seq_one_letter_code
_entity_poly.pdbx_strand_id
1 'polypeptide(L)'
;SEQLPASFVPIGCLYLENAIRNLLETSKLEFEELQIFGTPQRLSILVKDLVEGTEAVEEQIKGPSITVAFDKRGNLTKQGKGFLQTCNIVFCTLAEVLREEIPNLYFIPMSGIQYLIATVYVKGQSTYALLQKKLPSLIMNIDFPKKMYWEDPSIRYARPIRWILALFGNQVVSFNLGRIQSGNISFGHFQLSPTFIEIKHPKYYLSDLRKHYVLADIEERKKHIEKQIKTLEKQIKGYAIEQSKILPEVLHLTEWPTLILGFFDAQFLRIPKEILISQITKYCKYFPVIDRHDQLMNTFIITIDNQLNQTIQLGNEKELLFRLTSIAALYEKEVHIPLELSYYKLQEISYQRDFKNLWDKVERLTLIATMIHQHLKVAEYVYVQRAALLSKSDLCSALVHESPDLQGIIGKYYALAQNEQHQVAIALEEQWMPRSRIDAVPKTPTGIVLSLSDKIDDLINYYSTSRDLYLLRKQATGIIQILIKNKMSCNLQILLLKACQVFPITNKKKASQTIITFINARKKLIFEELGFRKEDIDAIAKINPYDPFDQLCRLEAFCIFRKSKKNFSYFIKTYKRIKGHIQATSSTFQQKLMIEPAEKKILQEYTLIYKCWPKLLQQQKYLEAFELLAELQNPLERFFRTVIILSDDPDLRGNRIWLLKKIIKLFESLIDFSNF
;
A
#
# COMPACT_ATOMS: atom_id res chain seq x y z
N SER A 1 18.02 5.60 25.45
CA SER A 1 17.30 4.49 26.08
C SER A 1 18.15 3.22 26.04
N GLU A 2 17.66 2.18 26.69
CA GLU A 2 18.13 0.83 26.38
C GLU A 2 17.74 0.47 24.94
N GLN A 3 18.33 -0.61 24.43
CA GLN A 3 18.25 -0.97 23.01
C GLN A 3 16.79 -1.20 22.55
N LEU A 4 16.33 -0.34 21.68
CA LEU A 4 15.00 -0.44 21.04
C LEU A 4 14.99 -1.57 20.00
N PRO A 5 13.88 -2.29 19.84
CA PRO A 5 13.71 -3.16 18.68
C PRO A 5 13.89 -2.39 17.37
N ALA A 6 14.51 -2.99 16.37
CA ALA A 6 14.77 -2.34 15.07
C ALA A 6 13.52 -1.70 14.46
N SER A 7 12.38 -2.41 14.51
CA SER A 7 11.11 -1.91 13.98
C SER A 7 10.51 -0.72 14.74
N PHE A 8 10.97 -0.44 15.96
CA PHE A 8 10.47 0.68 16.78
C PHE A 8 11.19 1.98 16.47
N VAL A 9 12.44 1.93 16.00
CA VAL A 9 13.22 3.13 15.68
C VAL A 9 12.55 4.01 14.63
N PRO A 10 12.12 3.49 13.46
CA PRO A 10 11.39 4.29 12.47
C PRO A 10 10.08 4.87 13.01
N ILE A 11 9.34 4.10 13.81
CA ILE A 11 8.08 4.55 14.43
C ILE A 11 8.32 5.74 15.35
N GLY A 12 9.34 5.63 16.22
CA GLY A 12 9.70 6.70 17.13
C GLY A 12 10.21 7.95 16.41
N CYS A 13 11.03 7.79 15.37
CA CYS A 13 11.51 8.88 14.53
C CYS A 13 10.35 9.62 13.85
N LEU A 14 9.45 8.91 13.18
CA LEU A 14 8.30 9.51 12.49
C LEU A 14 7.37 10.24 13.46
N TYR A 15 7.12 9.67 14.62
CA TYR A 15 6.32 10.33 15.65
C TYR A 15 6.95 11.62 16.12
N LEU A 16 8.24 11.60 16.48
CA LEU A 16 8.96 12.79 16.96
C LEU A 16 8.99 13.89 15.92
N GLU A 17 9.26 13.54 14.66
CA GLU A 17 9.25 14.50 13.55
C GLU A 17 7.90 15.22 13.45
N ASN A 18 6.80 14.45 13.33
CA ASN A 18 5.46 15.01 13.20
C ASN A 18 5.04 15.81 14.44
N ALA A 19 5.36 15.33 15.64
CA ALA A 19 4.97 15.96 16.89
C ALA A 19 5.70 17.30 17.11
N ILE A 20 7.00 17.35 16.84
CA ILE A 20 7.79 18.60 16.97
C ILE A 20 7.41 19.57 15.86
N ARG A 21 7.29 19.12 14.61
CA ARG A 21 6.83 19.97 13.49
C ARG A 21 5.48 20.61 13.82
N ASN A 22 4.51 19.83 14.23
CA ASN A 22 3.18 20.33 14.62
C ASN A 22 3.26 21.30 15.82
N LEU A 23 4.11 21.01 16.83
CA LEU A 23 4.31 21.91 17.97
C LEU A 23 4.84 23.27 17.51
N LEU A 24 5.86 23.30 16.66
CA LEU A 24 6.49 24.55 16.20
C LEU A 24 5.53 25.34 15.30
N GLU A 25 4.85 24.67 14.35
CA GLU A 25 3.89 25.29 13.45
C GLU A 25 2.67 25.87 14.19
N THR A 26 2.08 25.09 15.12
CA THR A 26 0.92 25.58 15.93
C THR A 26 1.30 26.71 16.86
N SER A 27 2.56 26.76 17.30
CA SER A 27 3.10 27.86 18.15
C SER A 27 3.64 29.02 17.32
N LYS A 28 3.52 28.97 15.97
CA LYS A 28 4.01 30.02 15.05
C LYS A 28 5.52 30.31 15.25
N LEU A 29 6.33 29.27 15.53
CA LEU A 29 7.78 29.38 15.68
C LEU A 29 8.45 29.01 14.35
N GLU A 30 9.18 29.93 13.77
CA GLU A 30 9.91 29.74 12.54
C GLU A 30 11.19 28.93 12.76
N PHE A 31 11.54 28.08 11.80
CA PHE A 31 12.76 27.28 11.77
C PHE A 31 13.14 26.99 10.30
N GLU A 32 14.42 26.78 10.03
CA GLU A 32 14.90 26.51 8.67
C GLU A 32 14.72 25.02 8.30
N GLU A 33 15.25 24.12 9.11
CA GLU A 33 15.28 22.69 8.80
C GLU A 33 15.06 21.86 10.06
N LEU A 34 14.35 20.74 9.90
CA LEU A 34 14.14 19.73 10.93
C LEU A 34 14.73 18.41 10.45
N GLN A 35 15.73 17.89 11.16
CA GLN A 35 16.40 16.64 10.88
C GLN A 35 16.14 15.63 11.98
N ILE A 36 15.85 14.37 11.58
CA ILE A 36 15.57 13.27 12.50
C ILE A 36 16.68 12.21 12.42
N PHE A 37 17.08 11.68 13.56
CA PHE A 37 18.10 10.66 13.67
C PHE A 37 17.63 9.54 14.58
N GLY A 38 18.01 8.31 14.25
CA GLY A 38 17.62 7.14 15.03
C GLY A 38 18.69 6.05 15.05
N THR A 39 18.96 5.54 16.23
CA THR A 39 19.80 4.35 16.46
C THR A 39 19.08 3.41 17.41
N PRO A 40 19.57 2.19 17.62
CA PRO A 40 18.96 1.28 18.62
C PRO A 40 18.82 1.92 20.01
N GLN A 41 19.73 2.81 20.40
CA GLN A 41 19.76 3.38 21.75
C GLN A 41 19.25 4.82 21.86
N ARG A 42 18.97 5.50 20.73
CA ARG A 42 18.55 6.91 20.74
C ARG A 42 17.63 7.30 19.62
N LEU A 43 16.70 8.17 19.95
CA LEU A 43 15.89 8.91 18.98
C LEU A 43 16.23 10.38 19.17
N SER A 44 16.58 11.07 18.11
CA SER A 44 17.07 12.44 18.20
C SER A 44 16.47 13.29 17.11
N ILE A 45 16.24 14.56 17.43
CA ILE A 45 15.76 15.57 16.50
C ILE A 45 16.64 16.80 16.62
N LEU A 46 17.03 17.35 15.48
CA LEU A 46 17.77 18.60 15.38
C LEU A 46 16.94 19.59 14.57
N VAL A 47 16.71 20.74 15.17
CA VAL A 47 16.03 21.86 14.50
C VAL A 47 17.03 22.97 14.29
N LYS A 48 17.25 23.37 13.03
CA LYS A 48 18.18 24.46 12.69
C LYS A 48 17.45 25.79 12.66
N ASP A 49 18.14 26.82 13.10
CA ASP A 49 17.70 28.22 13.08
C ASP A 49 16.28 28.43 13.64
N LEU A 50 16.03 27.76 14.78
CA LEU A 50 14.79 27.92 15.53
C LEU A 50 14.83 29.27 16.27
N VAL A 51 13.79 30.10 16.02
CA VAL A 51 13.68 31.41 16.65
C VAL A 51 13.55 31.34 18.17
N GLU A 52 14.03 32.37 18.90
CA GLU A 52 14.03 32.41 20.37
C GLU A 52 12.63 32.56 20.98
N GLY A 53 11.68 33.02 20.17
CA GLY A 53 10.27 33.17 20.58
C GLY A 53 9.43 33.81 19.48
N THR A 54 8.14 33.91 19.72
CA THR A 54 7.25 34.67 18.87
C THR A 54 7.23 36.14 19.35
N GLU A 55 7.14 37.06 18.40
CA GLU A 55 6.84 38.43 18.74
C GLU A 55 5.45 38.56 19.36
N ALA A 56 5.30 39.59 20.18
CA ALA A 56 3.97 39.91 20.69
C ALA A 56 3.13 40.49 19.54
N VAL A 57 1.99 39.89 19.28
CA VAL A 57 1.12 40.28 18.15
C VAL A 57 -0.24 40.70 18.70
N GLU A 58 -0.76 41.75 18.10
CA GLU A 58 -2.17 42.10 18.29
C GLU A 58 -3.03 41.18 17.40
N GLU A 59 -3.87 40.39 18.04
CA GLU A 59 -4.78 39.47 17.34
C GLU A 59 -6.23 39.96 17.46
N GLN A 60 -6.89 40.13 16.32
CA GLN A 60 -8.30 40.46 16.29
C GLN A 60 -9.15 39.19 16.43
N ILE A 61 -9.82 39.06 17.57
CA ILE A 61 -10.70 37.95 17.85
C ILE A 61 -12.14 38.37 17.52
N LYS A 62 -12.77 37.60 16.59
CA LYS A 62 -14.15 37.78 16.22
C LYS A 62 -15.07 37.22 17.29
N GLY A 63 -15.92 38.07 17.85
CA GLY A 63 -16.95 37.75 18.83
C GLY A 63 -18.36 37.59 18.25
N PRO A 64 -19.36 37.54 19.09
CA PRO A 64 -20.74 37.43 18.68
C PRO A 64 -21.25 38.72 17.98
N SER A 65 -22.36 38.62 17.24
CA SER A 65 -23.00 39.77 16.64
C SER A 65 -23.55 40.73 17.73
N ILE A 66 -23.74 42.02 17.41
CA ILE A 66 -24.23 43.03 18.34
C ILE A 66 -25.53 42.61 19.03
N THR A 67 -26.45 41.98 18.31
CA THR A 67 -27.74 41.50 18.80
C THR A 67 -27.65 40.29 19.74
N VAL A 68 -26.52 39.56 19.67
CA VAL A 68 -26.22 38.40 20.50
C VAL A 68 -25.36 38.79 21.71
N ALA A 69 -24.47 39.77 21.51
CA ALA A 69 -23.58 40.27 22.57
C ALA A 69 -24.30 41.15 23.60
N PHE A 70 -25.30 41.96 23.16
CA PHE A 70 -26.03 42.90 24.01
C PHE A 70 -27.55 42.69 23.95
N ASP A 71 -28.21 42.93 25.05
CA ASP A 71 -29.68 42.90 25.15
C ASP A 71 -30.29 44.21 24.59
N LYS A 72 -31.65 44.29 24.54
CA LYS A 72 -32.36 45.46 24.05
C LYS A 72 -32.15 46.73 24.93
N ARG A 73 -31.59 46.60 26.12
CA ARG A 73 -31.23 47.69 27.04
C ARG A 73 -29.77 48.08 26.96
N GLY A 74 -29.00 47.45 26.10
CA GLY A 74 -27.56 47.69 25.91
C GLY A 74 -26.64 47.01 26.94
N ASN A 75 -27.17 46.08 27.75
CA ASN A 75 -26.37 45.33 28.71
C ASN A 75 -25.83 44.03 28.06
N LEU A 76 -24.65 43.57 28.53
CA LEU A 76 -24.06 42.33 28.07
C LEU A 76 -24.92 41.10 28.38
N THR A 77 -25.19 40.32 27.35
CA THR A 77 -25.77 38.98 27.48
C THR A 77 -24.74 37.99 28.07
N LYS A 78 -25.20 36.77 28.37
CA LYS A 78 -24.31 35.71 28.84
C LYS A 78 -23.18 35.40 27.81
N GLN A 79 -23.49 35.47 26.51
CA GLN A 79 -22.54 35.25 25.42
C GLN A 79 -21.57 36.40 25.26
N GLY A 80 -22.03 37.64 25.36
CA GLY A 80 -21.18 38.83 25.37
C GLY A 80 -20.21 38.84 26.56
N LYS A 81 -20.69 38.48 27.75
CA LYS A 81 -19.84 38.34 28.95
C LYS A 81 -18.77 37.26 28.77
N GLY A 82 -19.13 36.08 28.24
CA GLY A 82 -18.21 35.01 27.99
C GLY A 82 -17.10 35.39 26.98
N PHE A 83 -17.45 36.13 25.92
CA PHE A 83 -16.50 36.65 24.96
C PHE A 83 -15.50 37.65 25.61
N LEU A 84 -15.98 38.64 26.35
CA LEU A 84 -15.08 39.60 26.99
C LEU A 84 -14.19 38.97 28.06
N GLN A 85 -14.70 37.99 28.81
CA GLN A 85 -13.88 37.19 29.73
C GLN A 85 -12.75 36.42 29.00
N THR A 86 -13.07 35.82 27.85
CA THR A 86 -12.05 35.12 27.04
C THR A 86 -10.98 36.07 26.53
N CYS A 87 -11.36 37.31 26.20
CA CYS A 87 -10.44 38.36 25.74
C CYS A 87 -9.80 39.16 26.88
N ASN A 88 -10.07 38.82 28.13
CA ASN A 88 -9.61 39.54 29.32
C ASN A 88 -9.93 41.03 29.32
N ILE A 89 -11.12 41.42 28.81
CA ILE A 89 -11.63 42.78 28.72
C ILE A 89 -12.68 42.99 29.81
N VAL A 90 -12.65 44.16 30.44
CA VAL A 90 -13.62 44.54 31.47
C VAL A 90 -15.04 44.59 30.90
N PHE A 91 -16.03 44.19 31.67
CA PHE A 91 -17.41 44.25 31.24
C PHE A 91 -17.86 45.70 30.97
N CYS A 92 -18.51 45.87 29.86
CA CYS A 92 -18.92 47.18 29.34
C CYS A 92 -20.37 47.15 28.84
N THR A 93 -20.94 48.30 28.61
CA THR A 93 -22.25 48.50 27.97
C THR A 93 -22.10 48.72 26.47
N LEU A 94 -23.16 48.53 25.70
CA LEU A 94 -23.17 48.84 24.27
C LEU A 94 -22.81 50.32 23.99
N ALA A 95 -23.26 51.24 24.84
CA ALA A 95 -22.98 52.66 24.69
C ALA A 95 -21.49 52.98 24.84
N GLU A 96 -20.80 52.35 25.77
CA GLU A 96 -19.35 52.51 25.98
C GLU A 96 -18.53 51.99 24.75
N VAL A 97 -18.95 50.87 24.15
CA VAL A 97 -18.31 50.34 22.94
C VAL A 97 -18.54 51.25 21.73
N LEU A 98 -19.78 51.78 21.59
CA LEU A 98 -20.13 52.69 20.49
C LEU A 98 -19.46 54.06 20.60
N ARG A 99 -19.09 54.49 21.82
CA ARG A 99 -18.33 55.73 22.07
C ARG A 99 -16.82 55.53 22.03
N GLU A 100 -16.36 54.29 21.70
CA GLU A 100 -14.95 53.94 21.68
C GLU A 100 -14.23 54.16 23.05
N GLU A 101 -15.02 54.11 24.16
CA GLU A 101 -14.50 54.29 25.52
C GLU A 101 -13.71 53.06 26.02
N ILE A 102 -13.88 51.89 25.36
CA ILE A 102 -13.16 50.66 25.66
C ILE A 102 -12.05 50.45 24.63
N PRO A 103 -10.79 50.62 25.01
CA PRO A 103 -9.67 50.33 24.14
C PRO A 103 -9.74 48.89 23.62
N ASN A 104 -9.42 48.69 22.36
CA ASN A 104 -9.31 47.37 21.74
C ASN A 104 -10.65 46.57 21.56
N LEU A 105 -11.82 47.27 21.67
CA LEU A 105 -13.13 46.65 21.48
C LEU A 105 -13.97 47.53 20.52
N TYR A 106 -14.38 47.01 19.39
CA TYR A 106 -15.11 47.75 18.36
C TYR A 106 -15.99 46.83 17.51
N PHE A 107 -16.81 47.41 16.65
CA PHE A 107 -17.68 46.67 15.75
C PHE A 107 -17.15 46.70 14.31
N ILE A 108 -17.21 45.55 13.64
CA ILE A 108 -16.98 45.47 12.19
C ILE A 108 -18.21 44.90 11.49
N PRO A 109 -18.73 45.57 10.43
CA PRO A 109 -19.82 45.03 9.65
C PRO A 109 -19.31 43.92 8.73
N MET A 110 -19.89 42.72 8.81
CA MET A 110 -19.63 41.58 7.97
C MET A 110 -20.94 41.04 7.39
N SER A 111 -21.11 41.03 6.09
CA SER A 111 -22.36 40.60 5.41
C SER A 111 -23.64 41.26 5.95
N GLY A 112 -23.58 42.54 6.27
CA GLY A 112 -24.73 43.32 6.78
C GLY A 112 -25.03 43.16 8.28
N ILE A 113 -24.25 42.39 9.01
CA ILE A 113 -24.36 42.18 10.46
C ILE A 113 -23.11 42.73 11.15
N GLN A 114 -23.30 43.50 12.22
CA GLN A 114 -22.20 44.03 13.03
C GLN A 114 -21.74 42.98 14.06
N TYR A 115 -20.44 42.65 14.02
CA TYR A 115 -19.81 41.74 14.96
C TYR A 115 -18.91 42.50 15.92
N LEU A 116 -18.91 42.08 17.17
CA LEU A 116 -17.99 42.59 18.19
C LEU A 116 -16.57 42.01 17.89
N ILE A 117 -15.58 42.86 17.80
CA ILE A 117 -14.19 42.49 17.60
C ILE A 117 -13.38 42.98 18.80
N ALA A 118 -12.58 42.07 19.35
CA ALA A 118 -11.62 42.42 20.40
C ALA A 118 -10.19 42.31 19.83
N THR A 119 -9.40 43.36 19.97
CA THR A 119 -7.96 43.28 19.71
C THR A 119 -7.25 42.88 21.00
N VAL A 120 -6.70 41.69 21.03
CA VAL A 120 -6.02 41.15 22.21
C VAL A 120 -4.53 41.12 21.97
N TYR A 121 -3.80 41.65 22.92
CA TYR A 121 -2.34 41.59 22.90
C TYR A 121 -1.87 40.20 23.37
N VAL A 122 -1.48 39.36 22.44
CA VAL A 122 -0.93 38.03 22.70
C VAL A 122 0.56 38.22 23.01
N LYS A 123 0.96 38.02 24.25
CA LYS A 123 2.37 38.06 24.65
C LYS A 123 3.17 37.05 23.84
N GLY A 124 4.30 37.47 23.35
CA GLY A 124 5.25 36.58 22.72
C GLY A 124 5.60 35.41 23.65
N GLN A 125 5.67 34.20 23.07
CA GLN A 125 5.99 33.00 23.80
C GLN A 125 7.48 32.65 23.61
N SER A 126 8.22 32.48 24.69
CA SER A 126 9.62 32.00 24.62
C SER A 126 9.66 30.55 24.16
N THR A 127 10.46 30.27 23.14
CA THR A 127 10.72 28.90 22.64
C THR A 127 11.25 28.00 23.74
N TYR A 128 12.17 28.50 24.56
CA TYR A 128 12.69 27.75 25.70
C TYR A 128 11.60 27.31 26.67
N ALA A 129 10.72 28.24 27.10
CA ALA A 129 9.63 27.92 28.01
C ALA A 129 8.60 26.95 27.41
N LEU A 130 8.33 27.08 26.11
CA LEU A 130 7.47 26.15 25.38
C LEU A 130 8.06 24.74 25.35
N LEU A 131 9.34 24.62 24.98
CA LEU A 131 10.03 23.34 24.92
C LEU A 131 10.07 22.69 26.31
N GLN A 132 10.46 23.44 27.34
CA GLN A 132 10.49 22.95 28.71
C GLN A 132 9.14 22.33 29.15
N LYS A 133 8.03 22.97 28.79
CA LYS A 133 6.67 22.55 29.16
C LYS A 133 6.19 21.36 28.33
N LYS A 134 6.53 21.28 27.03
CA LYS A 134 5.93 20.35 26.08
C LYS A 134 6.74 19.08 25.83
N LEU A 135 8.08 19.13 25.89
CA LEU A 135 8.92 17.98 25.62
C LEU A 135 8.62 16.73 26.47
N PRO A 136 8.36 16.84 27.80
CA PRO A 136 8.04 15.66 28.58
C PRO A 136 6.83 14.88 28.05
N SER A 137 5.76 15.59 27.73
CA SER A 137 4.55 14.97 27.19
C SER A 137 4.73 14.42 25.80
N LEU A 138 5.53 15.06 24.94
CA LEU A 138 5.85 14.54 23.61
C LEU A 138 6.61 13.22 23.67
N ILE A 139 7.60 13.12 24.55
CA ILE A 139 8.37 11.88 24.72
C ILE A 139 7.47 10.74 25.20
N MET A 140 6.58 11.00 26.15
CA MET A 140 5.70 9.98 26.73
C MET A 140 4.61 9.50 25.74
N ASN A 141 4.20 10.35 24.82
CA ASN A 141 3.14 10.07 23.87
C ASN A 141 3.60 9.29 22.62
N ILE A 142 4.90 8.95 22.48
CA ILE A 142 5.35 8.09 21.37
C ILE A 142 4.58 6.77 21.41
N ASP A 143 3.86 6.47 20.33
CA ASP A 143 3.00 5.29 20.27
C ASP A 143 3.74 4.07 19.74
N PHE A 144 4.47 3.39 20.63
CA PHE A 144 5.11 2.12 20.31
C PHE A 144 4.13 0.95 20.42
N PRO A 145 4.25 -0.08 19.56
CA PRO A 145 3.39 -1.27 19.57
C PRO A 145 3.38 -2.01 20.92
N LYS A 146 4.52 -1.99 21.63
CA LYS A 146 4.66 -2.53 22.98
C LYS A 146 5.37 -1.52 23.85
N LYS A 147 4.79 -1.21 24.98
CA LYS A 147 5.34 -0.35 26.03
C LYS A 147 5.43 -1.12 27.34
N MET A 148 6.45 -0.87 28.11
CA MET A 148 6.65 -1.46 29.42
C MET A 148 6.68 -0.38 30.51
N TYR A 149 6.38 -0.77 31.73
CA TYR A 149 6.61 0.04 32.91
C TYR A 149 8.00 -0.29 33.47
N TRP A 150 8.70 0.72 33.91
CA TRP A 150 9.95 0.51 34.65
C TRP A 150 10.02 1.56 35.77
N GLU A 151 10.65 1.22 36.88
CA GLU A 151 10.97 2.08 38.00
C GLU A 151 9.80 2.95 38.53
N ASP A 152 9.16 3.78 37.70
CA ASP A 152 8.00 4.60 38.01
C ASP A 152 6.76 4.09 37.22
N PRO A 153 5.67 3.71 37.92
CA PRO A 153 4.45 3.22 37.29
C PRO A 153 3.76 4.24 36.37
N SER A 154 4.07 5.53 36.53
CA SER A 154 3.53 6.60 35.66
C SER A 154 4.22 6.65 34.31
N ILE A 155 5.41 6.08 34.17
CA ILE A 155 6.22 6.13 32.97
C ILE A 155 6.07 4.84 32.17
N ARG A 156 5.50 4.96 30.98
CA ARG A 156 5.28 3.85 30.05
C ARG A 156 5.97 4.13 28.72
N TYR A 157 7.06 3.40 28.44
CA TYR A 157 7.87 3.58 27.22
C TYR A 157 8.30 2.22 26.65
N ALA A 158 8.85 2.18 25.43
CA ALA A 158 9.26 0.92 24.79
C ALA A 158 10.38 0.19 25.53
N ARG A 159 11.37 0.94 26.04
CA ARG A 159 12.51 0.46 26.85
C ARG A 159 12.89 1.54 27.87
N PRO A 160 13.54 1.20 28.97
CA PRO A 160 13.99 2.18 29.95
C PRO A 160 14.78 3.32 29.32
N ILE A 161 14.37 4.57 29.58
CA ILE A 161 15.13 5.75 29.18
C ILE A 161 16.31 5.91 30.14
N ARG A 162 17.51 6.08 29.60
CA ARG A 162 18.75 6.20 30.40
C ARG A 162 19.22 7.64 30.53
N TRP A 163 19.01 8.47 29.51
CA TRP A 163 19.36 9.89 29.51
C TRP A 163 18.44 10.66 28.58
N ILE A 164 18.36 11.96 28.82
CA ILE A 164 17.65 12.92 27.97
C ILE A 164 18.59 14.07 27.69
N LEU A 165 18.97 14.29 26.44
CA LEU A 165 19.72 15.45 25.98
C LEU A 165 18.73 16.44 25.37
N ALA A 166 18.69 17.67 25.92
CA ALA A 166 17.81 18.73 25.43
C ALA A 166 18.52 20.07 25.48
N LEU A 167 18.88 20.60 24.31
CA LEU A 167 19.59 21.86 24.17
C LEU A 167 18.85 22.84 23.28
N PHE A 168 18.84 24.10 23.67
CA PHE A 168 18.44 25.24 22.85
C PHE A 168 19.64 26.22 22.77
N GLY A 169 20.33 26.24 21.65
CA GLY A 169 21.63 26.83 21.53
C GLY A 169 22.65 26.19 22.53
N ASN A 170 23.24 27.00 23.38
CA ASN A 170 24.15 26.54 24.42
C ASN A 170 23.45 26.24 25.76
N GLN A 171 22.14 26.48 25.84
CA GLN A 171 21.37 26.35 27.07
C GLN A 171 20.67 25.01 27.16
N VAL A 172 20.76 24.35 28.31
CA VAL A 172 20.00 23.13 28.59
C VAL A 172 18.56 23.47 28.83
N VAL A 173 17.63 22.83 28.06
CA VAL A 173 16.21 22.89 28.32
C VAL A 173 15.91 21.95 29.48
N SER A 174 15.80 22.48 30.69
CA SER A 174 15.67 21.70 31.90
C SER A 174 14.27 21.23 32.19
N PHE A 175 14.05 19.92 32.24
CA PHE A 175 12.82 19.28 32.68
C PHE A 175 13.11 17.88 33.24
N ASN A 176 12.14 17.31 33.93
CA ASN A 176 12.20 15.97 34.49
C ASN A 176 11.19 15.02 33.82
N LEU A 177 11.62 13.77 33.65
CA LEU A 177 10.77 12.66 33.25
C LEU A 177 10.96 11.54 34.30
N GLY A 178 10.07 11.48 35.29
CA GLY A 178 10.31 10.70 36.49
C GLY A 178 11.58 11.16 37.21
N ARG A 179 12.53 10.24 37.42
CA ARG A 179 13.82 10.54 38.06
C ARG A 179 14.90 11.03 37.09
N ILE A 180 14.63 11.01 35.78
CA ILE A 180 15.60 11.39 34.75
C ILE A 180 15.47 12.88 34.48
N GLN A 181 16.56 13.61 34.72
CA GLN A 181 16.64 15.02 34.36
C GLN A 181 17.30 15.19 32.99
N SER A 182 16.74 16.10 32.18
CA SER A 182 17.34 16.49 30.92
C SER A 182 18.67 17.24 31.16
N GLY A 183 19.61 17.07 30.24
CA GLY A 183 20.93 17.68 30.31
C GLY A 183 21.57 17.89 28.94
N ASN A 184 22.88 18.03 28.93
CA ASN A 184 23.72 18.15 27.73
C ASN A 184 24.59 16.90 27.49
N ILE A 185 24.30 15.80 28.19
CA ILE A 185 25.13 14.59 28.16
C ILE A 185 24.46 13.56 27.24
N SER A 186 25.24 12.95 26.34
CA SER A 186 24.93 11.78 25.57
C SER A 186 25.90 10.64 25.92
N PHE A 187 25.78 9.50 25.22
CA PHE A 187 26.65 8.35 25.37
C PHE A 187 27.34 8.00 24.07
N GLY A 188 28.57 7.51 24.11
CA GLY A 188 29.23 6.89 22.99
C GLY A 188 28.69 5.48 22.70
N HIS A 189 29.33 4.80 21.79
CA HIS A 189 29.00 3.40 21.48
C HIS A 189 29.26 2.51 22.69
N PHE A 190 28.32 1.65 23.02
CA PHE A 190 28.33 0.92 24.30
C PHE A 190 29.51 -0.04 24.49
N GLN A 191 30.15 -0.52 23.42
CA GLN A 191 31.38 -1.35 23.50
C GLN A 191 32.62 -0.59 23.08
N LEU A 192 32.59 0.22 22.02
CA LEU A 192 33.76 0.87 21.45
C LEU A 192 34.17 2.15 22.18
N SER A 193 33.22 2.84 22.79
CA SER A 193 33.44 4.08 23.54
C SER A 193 32.37 4.24 24.63
N PRO A 194 32.35 3.39 25.68
CA PRO A 194 31.36 3.43 26.74
C PRO A 194 31.56 4.62 27.69
N THR A 195 31.56 5.82 27.13
CA THR A 195 31.86 7.08 27.86
C THR A 195 30.74 8.09 27.67
N PHE A 196 30.59 8.97 28.64
CA PHE A 196 29.72 10.14 28.52
C PHE A 196 30.33 11.14 27.54
N ILE A 197 29.45 11.75 26.75
CA ILE A 197 29.79 12.78 25.77
C ILE A 197 29.03 14.04 26.15
N GLU A 198 29.78 15.08 26.53
CA GLU A 198 29.19 16.39 26.73
C GLU A 198 29.01 17.11 25.40
N ILE A 199 27.79 17.41 25.06
CA ILE A 199 27.43 18.16 23.85
C ILE A 199 27.22 19.62 24.22
N LYS A 200 28.17 20.48 23.83
CA LYS A 200 28.15 21.92 24.18
C LYS A 200 27.20 22.73 23.35
N HIS A 201 26.88 22.27 22.10
CA HIS A 201 25.98 22.95 21.20
C HIS A 201 25.38 21.93 20.21
N PRO A 202 24.10 22.03 19.83
CA PRO A 202 23.44 21.10 18.91
C PRO A 202 24.20 20.88 17.60
N LYS A 203 24.84 21.88 17.02
CA LYS A 203 25.62 21.78 15.77
C LYS A 203 26.74 20.74 15.81
N TYR A 204 27.27 20.42 17.00
CA TYR A 204 28.36 19.45 17.18
C TYR A 204 27.83 18.03 17.42
N TYR A 205 26.52 17.85 17.60
CA TYR A 205 25.93 16.57 18.01
C TYR A 205 26.40 15.39 17.16
N LEU A 206 26.23 15.47 15.84
CA LEU A 206 26.61 14.38 14.92
C LEU A 206 28.14 14.15 14.90
N SER A 207 28.92 15.22 14.88
CA SER A 207 30.38 15.11 14.84
C SER A 207 30.97 14.51 16.12
N ASP A 208 30.41 14.86 17.27
CA ASP A 208 30.87 14.33 18.54
C ASP A 208 30.43 12.88 18.75
N LEU A 209 29.24 12.52 18.38
CA LEU A 209 28.79 11.13 18.34
C LEU A 209 29.66 10.26 17.44
N ARG A 210 30.03 10.77 16.26
CA ARG A 210 30.89 10.05 15.31
C ARG A 210 32.30 9.77 15.87
N LYS A 211 32.90 10.72 16.60
CA LYS A 211 34.18 10.50 17.30
C LYS A 211 34.11 9.36 18.31
N HIS A 212 32.91 9.10 18.83
CA HIS A 212 32.61 8.06 19.80
C HIS A 212 31.91 6.84 19.20
N TYR A 213 32.18 6.57 17.92
CA TYR A 213 31.67 5.39 17.19
C TYR A 213 30.15 5.30 17.12
N VAL A 214 29.46 6.41 16.91
CA VAL A 214 28.01 6.44 16.68
C VAL A 214 27.69 7.21 15.40
N LEU A 215 27.20 6.52 14.39
CA LEU A 215 26.62 7.09 13.18
C LEU A 215 25.11 7.29 13.40
N ALA A 216 24.72 8.43 13.93
CA ALA A 216 23.32 8.70 14.27
C ALA A 216 22.47 8.94 13.03
N ASP A 217 23.04 9.54 11.98
CA ASP A 217 22.36 9.76 10.70
C ASP A 217 22.09 8.42 9.99
N ILE A 218 20.81 8.17 9.71
CA ILE A 218 20.34 6.93 9.10
C ILE A 218 20.85 6.78 7.67
N GLU A 219 20.82 7.85 6.88
CA GLU A 219 21.27 7.82 5.48
C GLU A 219 22.81 7.68 5.39
N GLU A 220 23.54 8.30 6.28
CA GLU A 220 24.99 8.12 6.36
C GLU A 220 25.35 6.69 6.73
N ARG A 221 24.66 6.12 7.73
CA ARG A 221 24.85 4.73 8.18
C ARG A 221 24.51 3.73 7.06
N LYS A 222 23.44 3.99 6.31
CA LYS A 222 23.05 3.19 5.13
C LYS A 222 24.14 3.20 4.06
N LYS A 223 24.61 4.38 3.67
CA LYS A 223 25.71 4.52 2.68
C LYS A 223 26.99 3.83 3.14
N HIS A 224 27.25 3.86 4.45
CA HIS A 224 28.40 3.18 5.03
C HIS A 224 28.31 1.65 4.89
N ILE A 225 27.14 1.05 5.16
CA ILE A 225 26.85 -0.37 4.96
C ILE A 225 26.96 -0.73 3.47
N GLU A 226 26.27 -0.01 2.58
CA GLU A 226 26.28 -0.27 1.13
C GLU A 226 27.70 -0.22 0.53
N LYS A 227 28.52 0.73 0.98
CA LYS A 227 29.92 0.82 0.54
C LYS A 227 30.73 -0.41 0.95
N GLN A 228 30.54 -0.90 2.17
CA GLN A 228 31.21 -2.11 2.65
C GLN A 228 30.72 -3.36 1.91
N ILE A 229 29.42 -3.50 1.67
CA ILE A 229 28.88 -4.60 0.85
C ILE A 229 29.61 -4.64 -0.51
N LYS A 230 29.64 -3.53 -1.24
CA LYS A 230 30.31 -3.43 -2.54
C LYS A 230 31.81 -3.80 -2.49
N THR A 231 32.47 -3.48 -1.40
CA THR A 231 33.87 -3.84 -1.22
C THR A 231 34.04 -5.34 -1.04
N LEU A 232 33.20 -5.96 -0.20
CA LEU A 232 33.22 -7.41 0.04
C LEU A 232 32.79 -8.19 -1.20
N GLU A 233 31.77 -7.74 -1.93
CA GLU A 233 31.34 -8.34 -3.22
C GLU A 233 32.49 -8.44 -4.23
N LYS A 234 33.28 -7.36 -4.35
CA LYS A 234 34.49 -7.36 -5.22
C LYS A 234 35.55 -8.36 -4.74
N GLN A 235 35.76 -8.45 -3.43
CA GLN A 235 36.74 -9.35 -2.83
C GLN A 235 36.41 -10.83 -3.10
N ILE A 236 35.12 -11.20 -2.95
CA ILE A 236 34.67 -12.58 -3.09
C ILE A 236 34.19 -12.92 -4.51
N LYS A 237 34.15 -11.94 -5.43
CA LYS A 237 33.60 -12.06 -6.79
C LYS A 237 32.17 -12.62 -6.81
N GLY A 238 31.35 -12.23 -5.82
CA GLY A 238 29.97 -12.63 -5.64
C GLY A 238 29.07 -11.43 -5.39
N TYR A 239 27.77 -11.66 -5.28
CA TYR A 239 26.75 -10.63 -5.08
C TYR A 239 25.92 -10.93 -3.84
N ALA A 240 25.82 -9.97 -2.93
CA ALA A 240 24.92 -10.07 -1.78
C ALA A 240 23.47 -9.90 -2.22
N ILE A 241 22.63 -10.86 -1.88
CA ILE A 241 21.20 -10.84 -2.19
C ILE A 241 20.36 -10.50 -0.96
N GLU A 242 19.04 -10.35 -1.16
CA GLU A 242 18.07 -10.03 -0.11
C GLU A 242 18.32 -8.69 0.62
N GLN A 243 19.13 -7.80 0.00
CA GLN A 243 19.51 -6.52 0.61
C GLN A 243 18.29 -5.67 0.99
N SER A 244 17.24 -5.67 0.17
CA SER A 244 16.00 -4.92 0.44
C SER A 244 15.26 -5.37 1.71
N LYS A 245 15.45 -6.61 2.13
CA LYS A 245 14.84 -7.16 3.35
C LYS A 245 15.73 -6.99 4.57
N ILE A 246 17.04 -7.18 4.42
CA ILE A 246 17.99 -7.22 5.54
C ILE A 246 18.46 -5.81 5.92
N LEU A 247 18.76 -4.97 4.93
CA LEU A 247 19.32 -3.64 5.16
C LEU A 247 18.46 -2.76 6.09
N PRO A 248 17.12 -2.69 5.96
CA PRO A 248 16.31 -1.92 6.90
C PRO A 248 16.38 -2.40 8.34
N GLU A 249 16.56 -3.71 8.55
CA GLU A 249 16.68 -4.26 9.90
C GLU A 249 18.05 -3.97 10.51
N VAL A 250 19.15 -4.30 9.82
CA VAL A 250 20.52 -4.10 10.35
C VAL A 250 20.84 -2.62 10.53
N LEU A 251 20.25 -1.75 9.71
CA LEU A 251 20.38 -0.29 9.83
C LEU A 251 19.89 0.23 11.19
N HIS A 252 18.86 -0.40 11.76
CA HIS A 252 18.29 -0.03 13.04
C HIS A 252 18.73 -0.94 14.19
N LEU A 253 19.65 -1.89 13.94
CA LEU A 253 20.27 -2.73 14.97
C LEU A 253 21.67 -2.27 15.35
N THR A 254 22.28 -1.37 14.57
CA THR A 254 23.69 -0.97 14.75
C THR A 254 23.83 0.54 14.88
N GLU A 255 24.85 0.95 15.61
CA GLU A 255 25.32 2.35 15.71
C GLU A 255 26.63 2.57 14.93
N TRP A 256 27.49 1.53 14.88
CA TRP A 256 28.74 1.52 14.11
C TRP A 256 28.87 0.23 13.32
N PRO A 257 28.13 0.10 12.20
CA PRO A 257 28.11 -1.13 11.44
C PRO A 257 29.44 -1.44 10.77
N THR A 258 29.99 -2.61 11.08
CA THR A 258 31.14 -3.21 10.39
C THR A 258 30.69 -4.49 9.72
N LEU A 259 31.03 -4.67 8.45
CA LEU A 259 30.67 -5.85 7.69
C LEU A 259 31.86 -6.80 7.60
N ILE A 260 31.60 -8.07 7.87
CA ILE A 260 32.59 -9.14 7.83
C ILE A 260 32.06 -10.31 7.02
N LEU A 261 32.98 -11.09 6.43
CA LEU A 261 32.65 -12.34 5.77
C LEU A 261 32.52 -13.45 6.81
N GLY A 262 31.53 -14.32 6.60
CA GLY A 262 31.39 -15.57 7.29
C GLY A 262 31.30 -16.72 6.32
N PHE A 263 31.66 -17.93 6.76
CA PHE A 263 31.68 -19.13 5.93
C PHE A 263 30.95 -20.28 6.62
N PHE A 264 30.34 -21.12 5.81
CA PHE A 264 29.76 -22.38 6.29
C PHE A 264 30.24 -23.56 5.41
N ASP A 265 30.10 -24.76 5.94
CA ASP A 265 30.57 -25.95 5.22
C ASP A 265 29.81 -26.12 3.90
N ALA A 266 30.54 -26.32 2.81
CA ALA A 266 29.97 -26.52 1.48
C ALA A 266 29.03 -27.72 1.36
N GLN A 267 29.12 -28.71 2.27
CA GLN A 267 28.17 -29.81 2.34
C GLN A 267 26.70 -29.39 2.44
N PHE A 268 26.42 -28.23 3.06
CA PHE A 268 25.05 -27.72 3.17
C PHE A 268 24.48 -27.23 1.83
N LEU A 269 25.31 -26.95 0.83
CA LEU A 269 24.83 -26.52 -0.50
C LEU A 269 24.04 -27.60 -1.25
N ARG A 270 24.03 -28.85 -0.76
CA ARG A 270 23.12 -29.91 -1.23
C ARG A 270 21.66 -29.66 -0.90
N ILE A 271 21.38 -28.81 0.11
CA ILE A 271 20.05 -28.39 0.49
C ILE A 271 19.60 -27.30 -0.48
N PRO A 272 18.30 -27.26 -0.82
CA PRO A 272 17.77 -26.22 -1.69
C PRO A 272 18.13 -24.80 -1.20
N LYS A 273 18.60 -23.97 -2.14
CA LYS A 273 19.14 -22.63 -1.81
C LYS A 273 18.15 -21.75 -1.07
N GLU A 274 16.86 -21.85 -1.38
CA GLU A 274 15.80 -21.03 -0.74
C GLU A 274 15.66 -21.35 0.76
N ILE A 275 15.91 -22.60 1.15
CA ILE A 275 15.92 -23.01 2.56
C ILE A 275 17.10 -22.36 3.29
N LEU A 276 18.30 -22.47 2.71
CA LEU A 276 19.52 -21.86 3.26
C LEU A 276 19.38 -20.34 3.33
N ILE A 277 18.90 -19.70 2.26
CA ILE A 277 18.67 -18.26 2.20
C ILE A 277 17.72 -17.82 3.31
N SER A 278 16.62 -18.55 3.54
CA SER A 278 15.70 -18.24 4.63
C SER A 278 16.38 -18.25 6.00
N GLN A 279 17.22 -19.27 6.29
CA GLN A 279 17.95 -19.35 7.55
C GLN A 279 18.94 -18.20 7.72
N ILE A 280 19.71 -17.90 6.68
CA ILE A 280 20.72 -16.83 6.66
C ILE A 280 20.04 -15.45 6.86
N THR A 281 18.94 -15.19 6.13
CA THR A 281 18.31 -13.86 6.11
C THR A 281 17.39 -13.62 7.30
N LYS A 282 16.42 -14.51 7.53
CA LYS A 282 15.33 -14.26 8.46
C LYS A 282 15.74 -14.39 9.91
N TYR A 283 16.55 -15.41 10.20
CA TYR A 283 16.93 -15.71 11.59
C TYR A 283 18.23 -15.03 11.99
N CYS A 284 19.25 -15.06 11.12
CA CYS A 284 20.56 -14.49 11.45
C CYS A 284 20.72 -13.05 10.99
N LYS A 285 19.87 -12.52 10.08
CA LYS A 285 19.99 -11.18 9.49
C LYS A 285 21.31 -10.98 8.74
N TYR A 286 21.84 -12.04 8.14
CA TYR A 286 23.02 -12.00 7.30
C TYR A 286 22.64 -11.91 5.83
N PHE A 287 23.54 -11.37 5.00
CA PHE A 287 23.33 -11.29 3.56
C PHE A 287 23.90 -12.54 2.90
N PRO A 288 23.05 -13.41 2.27
CA PRO A 288 23.54 -14.52 1.47
C PRO A 288 24.26 -13.99 0.23
N VAL A 289 25.24 -14.76 -0.24
CA VAL A 289 26.04 -14.42 -1.42
C VAL A 289 25.80 -15.43 -2.52
N ILE A 290 25.60 -14.95 -3.74
CA ILE A 290 25.49 -15.75 -4.95
C ILE A 290 26.65 -15.44 -5.90
N ASP A 291 26.99 -16.38 -6.73
CA ASP A 291 27.93 -16.19 -7.83
C ASP A 291 27.26 -15.55 -9.07
N ARG A 292 28.04 -15.37 -10.15
CA ARG A 292 27.56 -14.84 -11.45
C ARG A 292 26.54 -15.76 -12.17
N HIS A 293 26.39 -16.98 -11.72
CA HIS A 293 25.45 -17.98 -12.26
C HIS A 293 24.22 -18.19 -11.38
N ASP A 294 23.97 -17.27 -10.45
CA ASP A 294 22.86 -17.33 -9.49
C ASP A 294 22.91 -18.55 -8.56
N GLN A 295 24.10 -19.12 -8.34
CA GLN A 295 24.30 -20.21 -7.39
C GLN A 295 24.69 -19.65 -6.02
N LEU A 296 24.08 -20.19 -4.96
CA LEU A 296 24.43 -19.80 -3.59
C LEU A 296 25.85 -20.23 -3.28
N MET A 297 26.65 -19.30 -2.79
CA MET A 297 28.00 -19.57 -2.31
C MET A 297 27.95 -19.97 -0.82
N ASN A 298 28.94 -20.74 -0.37
CA ASN A 298 29.09 -21.06 1.06
C ASN A 298 29.66 -19.91 1.89
N THR A 299 29.30 -18.69 1.49
CA THR A 299 29.78 -17.43 2.07
C THR A 299 28.59 -16.53 2.33
N PHE A 300 28.64 -15.78 3.40
CA PHE A 300 27.63 -14.80 3.74
C PHE A 300 28.28 -13.55 4.36
N ILE A 301 27.57 -12.41 4.35
CA ILE A 301 28.05 -11.17 4.93
C ILE A 301 27.29 -10.91 6.23
N ILE A 302 28.04 -10.67 7.29
CA ILE A 302 27.54 -10.40 8.64
C ILE A 302 27.68 -8.90 8.91
N THR A 303 26.64 -8.28 9.46
CA THR A 303 26.76 -6.92 10.01
C THR A 303 26.91 -7.02 11.52
N ILE A 304 28.01 -6.49 12.03
CA ILE A 304 28.28 -6.42 13.48
C ILE A 304 28.29 -4.95 13.93
N ASP A 305 27.92 -4.72 15.18
CA ASP A 305 27.98 -3.40 15.83
C ASP A 305 29.25 -3.30 16.68
N ASN A 306 30.40 -3.48 16.04
CA ASN A 306 31.71 -3.52 16.69
C ASN A 306 32.82 -3.36 15.65
N GLN A 307 34.07 -3.34 16.11
CA GLN A 307 35.25 -3.48 15.25
C GLN A 307 35.45 -4.96 14.83
N LEU A 308 36.19 -5.14 13.75
CA LEU A 308 36.56 -6.47 13.25
C LEU A 308 37.24 -7.30 14.36
N ASN A 309 36.67 -8.48 14.65
CA ASN A 309 37.19 -9.42 15.62
C ASN A 309 36.93 -10.86 15.16
N GLN A 310 37.97 -11.67 15.10
CA GLN A 310 37.89 -13.07 14.68
C GLN A 310 36.98 -13.90 15.60
N THR A 311 36.94 -13.63 16.89
CA THR A 311 36.05 -14.32 17.83
C THR A 311 34.59 -14.08 17.51
N ILE A 312 34.24 -12.85 17.12
CA ILE A 312 32.88 -12.48 16.70
C ILE A 312 32.51 -13.19 15.40
N GLN A 313 33.42 -13.23 14.43
CA GLN A 313 33.21 -13.98 13.17
C GLN A 313 32.92 -15.46 13.46
N LEU A 314 33.78 -16.14 14.19
CA LEU A 314 33.63 -17.55 14.54
C LEU A 314 32.35 -17.81 15.37
N GLY A 315 31.96 -16.88 16.22
CA GLY A 315 30.70 -16.97 16.98
C GLY A 315 29.47 -16.97 16.06
N ASN A 316 29.43 -16.06 15.10
CA ASN A 316 28.34 -15.96 14.12
C ASN A 316 28.32 -17.16 13.15
N GLU A 317 29.49 -17.64 12.71
CA GLU A 317 29.58 -18.86 11.90
C GLU A 317 29.06 -20.09 12.66
N LYS A 318 29.35 -20.22 13.96
CA LYS A 318 28.82 -21.29 14.80
C LYS A 318 27.31 -21.19 14.98
N GLU A 319 26.75 -19.97 15.17
CA GLU A 319 25.29 -19.80 15.28
C GLU A 319 24.61 -20.27 13.99
N LEU A 320 25.12 -19.86 12.83
CA LEU A 320 24.58 -20.30 11.56
C LEU A 320 24.73 -21.83 11.40
N LEU A 321 25.87 -22.40 11.75
CA LEU A 321 26.13 -23.84 11.68
C LEU A 321 25.09 -24.65 12.46
N PHE A 322 24.75 -24.25 13.70
CA PHE A 322 23.71 -24.93 14.48
C PHE A 322 22.36 -24.92 13.77
N ARG A 323 21.97 -23.77 13.19
CA ARG A 323 20.72 -23.65 12.43
C ARG A 323 20.73 -24.50 11.17
N LEU A 324 21.79 -24.44 10.38
CA LEU A 324 21.93 -25.24 9.15
C LEU A 324 21.93 -26.73 9.45
N THR A 325 22.57 -27.16 10.53
CA THR A 325 22.57 -28.58 10.95
C THR A 325 21.17 -29.05 11.34
N SER A 326 20.42 -28.26 12.13
CA SER A 326 19.06 -28.58 12.50
C SER A 326 18.13 -28.69 11.29
N ILE A 327 18.17 -27.67 10.41
CA ILE A 327 17.36 -27.65 9.19
C ILE A 327 17.72 -28.77 8.22
N ALA A 328 19.02 -29.07 8.07
CA ALA A 328 19.49 -30.18 7.24
C ALA A 328 18.93 -31.53 7.71
N ALA A 329 19.01 -31.77 9.02
CA ALA A 329 18.48 -33.00 9.61
C ALA A 329 16.96 -33.13 9.43
N LEU A 330 16.22 -32.02 9.57
CA LEU A 330 14.78 -32.02 9.31
C LEU A 330 14.47 -32.28 7.83
N TYR A 331 15.16 -31.59 6.92
CA TYR A 331 14.96 -31.76 5.47
C TYR A 331 15.26 -33.20 5.04
N GLU A 332 16.39 -33.77 5.44
CA GLU A 332 16.78 -35.15 5.13
C GLU A 332 15.81 -36.20 5.66
N LYS A 333 15.28 -35.98 6.86
CA LYS A 333 14.27 -36.86 7.46
C LYS A 333 12.94 -36.79 6.72
N GLU A 334 12.50 -35.60 6.32
CA GLU A 334 11.15 -35.39 5.83
C GLU A 334 11.01 -35.54 4.31
N VAL A 335 12.08 -35.31 3.53
CA VAL A 335 12.06 -35.38 2.07
C VAL A 335 11.62 -36.75 1.53
N HIS A 336 11.82 -37.80 2.29
CA HIS A 336 11.43 -39.18 1.95
C HIS A 336 10.01 -39.57 2.43
N ILE A 337 9.34 -38.69 3.21
CA ILE A 337 7.98 -38.94 3.64
C ILE A 337 7.01 -38.61 2.50
N PRO A 338 6.24 -39.60 1.99
CA PRO A 338 5.33 -39.34 0.87
C PRO A 338 4.34 -38.19 1.19
N LEU A 339 4.25 -37.22 0.27
CA LEU A 339 3.31 -36.09 0.42
C LEU A 339 1.86 -36.53 0.54
N GLU A 340 1.51 -37.70 -0.01
CA GLU A 340 0.19 -38.30 0.14
C GLU A 340 -0.12 -38.70 1.58
N LEU A 341 0.85 -39.18 2.35
CA LEU A 341 0.65 -39.46 3.77
C LEU A 341 0.41 -38.16 4.54
N SER A 342 1.09 -37.10 4.18
CA SER A 342 0.88 -35.77 4.75
C SER A 342 -0.50 -35.22 4.42
N TYR A 343 -1.07 -35.51 3.25
CA TYR A 343 -2.44 -35.15 2.89
C TYR A 343 -3.47 -35.67 3.91
N TYR A 344 -3.38 -36.92 4.36
CA TYR A 344 -4.27 -37.44 5.37
C TYR A 344 -4.09 -36.80 6.75
N LYS A 345 -2.88 -36.40 7.11
CA LYS A 345 -2.60 -35.67 8.37
C LYS A 345 -3.20 -34.25 8.39
N LEU A 346 -3.55 -33.66 7.24
CA LEU A 346 -4.25 -32.37 7.19
C LEU A 346 -5.59 -32.37 7.94
N GLN A 347 -6.17 -33.52 8.22
CA GLN A 347 -7.38 -33.66 9.06
C GLN A 347 -7.15 -33.21 10.51
N GLU A 348 -5.91 -33.29 11.00
CA GLU A 348 -5.53 -32.93 12.37
C GLU A 348 -5.25 -31.42 12.51
N ILE A 349 -5.05 -30.70 11.38
CA ILE A 349 -4.71 -29.27 11.37
C ILE A 349 -5.98 -28.43 11.24
N SER A 350 -6.33 -27.73 12.31
CA SER A 350 -7.44 -26.79 12.31
C SER A 350 -7.14 -25.62 11.37
N TYR A 351 -8.08 -25.28 10.46
CA TYR A 351 -7.92 -24.17 9.55
C TYR A 351 -8.66 -22.91 10.05
N GLN A 352 -9.96 -23.04 10.28
CA GLN A 352 -10.80 -21.97 10.84
C GLN A 352 -11.99 -22.57 11.59
N ARG A 353 -12.51 -21.89 12.63
CA ARG A 353 -13.59 -22.40 13.49
C ARG A 353 -14.82 -22.91 12.73
N ASP A 354 -15.17 -22.24 11.62
CA ASP A 354 -16.39 -22.56 10.86
C ASP A 354 -16.15 -23.48 9.65
N PHE A 355 -14.89 -23.80 9.31
CA PHE A 355 -14.48 -24.56 8.12
C PHE A 355 -13.58 -25.76 8.45
N LYS A 356 -13.74 -26.31 9.63
CA LYS A 356 -13.09 -27.53 10.12
C LYS A 356 -11.55 -27.51 10.01
N ASN A 357 -10.97 -28.23 9.06
CA ASN A 357 -9.54 -28.50 8.95
C ASN A 357 -8.97 -28.20 7.54
N LEU A 358 -7.67 -28.36 7.38
CA LEU A 358 -7.01 -28.13 6.10
C LEU A 358 -7.35 -29.19 5.06
N TRP A 359 -7.71 -30.39 5.47
CA TRP A 359 -8.17 -31.44 4.56
C TRP A 359 -9.45 -31.01 3.82
N ASP A 360 -10.45 -30.53 4.53
CA ASP A 360 -11.68 -29.98 3.93
C ASP A 360 -11.37 -28.83 2.94
N LYS A 361 -10.34 -28.01 3.22
CA LYS A 361 -9.88 -26.97 2.29
C LYS A 361 -9.33 -27.59 1.01
N VAL A 362 -8.49 -28.61 1.08
CA VAL A 362 -7.90 -29.27 -0.10
C VAL A 362 -9.01 -29.92 -0.96
N GLU A 363 -10.00 -30.56 -0.35
CA GLU A 363 -11.16 -31.10 -1.06
C GLU A 363 -11.88 -29.98 -1.87
N ARG A 364 -12.16 -28.85 -1.23
CA ARG A 364 -12.74 -27.70 -1.94
C ARG A 364 -11.83 -27.16 -3.04
N LEU A 365 -10.52 -27.06 -2.77
CA LEU A 365 -9.54 -26.61 -3.77
C LEU A 365 -9.55 -27.51 -5.01
N THR A 366 -9.63 -28.81 -4.85
CA THR A 366 -9.67 -29.78 -5.95
C THR A 366 -10.91 -29.57 -6.84
N LEU A 367 -12.06 -29.32 -6.23
CA LEU A 367 -13.30 -29.00 -6.95
C LEU A 367 -13.21 -27.66 -7.68
N ILE A 368 -12.73 -26.61 -7.00
CA ILE A 368 -12.58 -25.27 -7.58
C ILE A 368 -11.55 -25.29 -8.70
N ALA A 369 -10.42 -25.97 -8.54
CA ALA A 369 -9.38 -26.09 -9.56
C ALA A 369 -9.92 -26.79 -10.81
N THR A 370 -10.77 -27.83 -10.65
CA THR A 370 -11.46 -28.46 -11.77
C THR A 370 -12.34 -27.48 -12.52
N MET A 371 -13.14 -26.68 -11.81
CA MET A 371 -14.03 -25.68 -12.41
C MET A 371 -13.24 -24.59 -13.16
N ILE A 372 -12.12 -24.12 -12.58
CA ILE A 372 -11.25 -23.13 -13.23
C ILE A 372 -10.57 -23.72 -14.45
N HIS A 373 -10.07 -24.95 -14.36
CA HIS A 373 -9.49 -25.67 -15.50
C HIS A 373 -10.47 -25.78 -16.66
N GLN A 374 -11.72 -26.22 -16.39
CA GLN A 374 -12.78 -26.33 -17.42
C GLN A 374 -13.11 -24.99 -18.08
N HIS A 375 -12.98 -23.89 -17.34
CA HIS A 375 -13.25 -22.54 -17.84
C HIS A 375 -12.08 -21.97 -18.65
N LEU A 376 -10.85 -22.08 -18.14
CA LEU A 376 -9.65 -21.50 -18.76
C LEU A 376 -9.02 -22.40 -19.81
N LYS A 377 -9.02 -23.71 -19.61
CA LYS A 377 -8.43 -24.76 -20.51
C LYS A 377 -6.96 -24.52 -20.83
N VAL A 378 -6.18 -24.03 -19.85
CA VAL A 378 -4.78 -23.64 -20.05
C VAL A 378 -3.77 -24.69 -19.58
N ALA A 379 -4.18 -25.68 -18.78
CA ALA A 379 -3.33 -26.69 -18.18
C ALA A 379 -3.85 -28.10 -18.49
N GLU A 380 -3.03 -29.11 -18.28
CA GLU A 380 -3.48 -30.50 -18.33
C GLU A 380 -4.25 -30.87 -17.05
N TYR A 381 -5.40 -31.51 -17.21
CA TYR A 381 -6.29 -31.83 -16.10
C TYR A 381 -5.63 -32.70 -15.03
N VAL A 382 -4.85 -33.71 -15.44
CA VAL A 382 -4.18 -34.64 -14.53
C VAL A 382 -3.24 -33.91 -13.59
N TYR A 383 -2.46 -32.94 -14.10
CA TYR A 383 -1.52 -32.16 -13.29
C TYR A 383 -2.27 -31.18 -12.35
N VAL A 384 -3.39 -30.61 -12.81
CA VAL A 384 -4.23 -29.74 -11.96
C VAL A 384 -4.78 -30.51 -10.79
N GLN A 385 -5.32 -31.71 -11.02
CA GLN A 385 -5.88 -32.57 -9.98
C GLN A 385 -4.80 -32.98 -8.97
N ARG A 386 -3.65 -33.45 -9.47
CA ARG A 386 -2.55 -33.91 -8.61
C ARG A 386 -2.00 -32.76 -7.78
N ALA A 387 -1.76 -31.59 -8.38
CA ALA A 387 -1.28 -30.41 -7.67
C ALA A 387 -2.29 -29.90 -6.62
N ALA A 388 -3.58 -29.94 -6.91
CA ALA A 388 -4.61 -29.57 -5.96
C ALA A 388 -4.65 -30.51 -4.74
N LEU A 389 -4.55 -31.82 -4.97
CA LEU A 389 -4.53 -32.84 -3.90
C LEU A 389 -3.33 -32.63 -2.97
N LEU A 390 -2.15 -32.36 -3.50
CA LEU A 390 -0.92 -32.21 -2.73
C LEU A 390 -0.70 -30.78 -2.20
N SER A 391 -1.56 -29.83 -2.54
CA SER A 391 -1.33 -28.39 -2.41
C SER A 391 -0.97 -27.88 -1.02
N LYS A 392 -1.42 -28.52 0.04
CA LYS A 392 -1.18 -28.12 1.43
C LYS A 392 -0.42 -29.16 2.26
N SER A 393 0.06 -30.25 1.62
CA SER A 393 0.70 -31.36 2.31
C SER A 393 1.99 -30.96 3.05
N ASP A 394 2.72 -29.97 2.54
CA ASP A 394 3.93 -29.45 3.16
C ASP A 394 3.68 -28.72 4.51
N LEU A 395 2.45 -28.27 4.77
CA LEU A 395 2.08 -27.66 6.05
C LEU A 395 2.14 -28.64 7.23
N CYS A 396 2.18 -29.96 6.97
CA CYS A 396 2.38 -31.00 7.98
C CYS A 396 3.86 -31.19 8.33
N SER A 397 4.80 -30.56 7.61
CA SER A 397 6.22 -30.75 7.86
C SER A 397 6.68 -29.91 9.06
N ALA A 398 7.58 -30.46 9.89
CA ALA A 398 8.21 -29.73 10.96
C ALA A 398 9.04 -28.55 10.42
N LEU A 399 9.63 -28.71 9.24
CA LEU A 399 10.42 -27.69 8.58
C LEU A 399 9.57 -26.46 8.23
N VAL A 400 8.38 -26.63 7.69
CA VAL A 400 7.45 -25.51 7.42
C VAL A 400 6.88 -24.95 8.74
N HIS A 401 6.69 -25.77 9.75
CA HIS A 401 6.26 -25.29 11.07
C HIS A 401 7.32 -24.38 11.71
N GLU A 402 8.59 -24.75 11.64
CA GLU A 402 9.70 -23.92 12.10
C GLU A 402 9.92 -22.69 11.22
N SER A 403 9.77 -22.84 9.90
CA SER A 403 10.02 -21.78 8.89
C SER A 403 8.80 -21.59 7.97
N PRO A 404 7.72 -20.90 8.43
CA PRO A 404 6.47 -20.75 7.66
C PRO A 404 6.60 -20.00 6.32
N ASP A 405 7.65 -19.24 6.13
CA ASP A 405 7.95 -18.56 4.87
C ASP A 405 8.36 -19.53 3.74
N LEU A 406 8.76 -20.76 4.10
CA LEU A 406 9.12 -21.83 3.16
C LEU A 406 7.91 -22.66 2.69
N GLN A 407 6.68 -22.35 3.15
CA GLN A 407 5.47 -23.03 2.66
C GLN A 407 5.36 -22.93 1.13
N GLY A 408 5.04 -24.04 0.50
CA GLY A 408 5.04 -24.19 -0.96
C GLY A 408 6.42 -24.47 -1.55
N ILE A 409 7.48 -23.81 -1.08
CA ILE A 409 8.86 -24.07 -1.50
C ILE A 409 9.26 -25.49 -1.07
N ILE A 410 9.00 -25.84 0.18
CA ILE A 410 9.25 -27.19 0.71
C ILE A 410 8.41 -28.21 -0.05
N GLY A 411 7.13 -27.94 -0.28
CA GLY A 411 6.24 -28.80 -1.07
C GLY A 411 6.82 -29.09 -2.47
N LYS A 412 7.36 -28.07 -3.16
CA LYS A 412 8.03 -28.23 -4.45
C LYS A 412 9.21 -29.22 -4.34
N TYR A 413 10.12 -29.00 -3.39
CA TYR A 413 11.31 -29.83 -3.27
C TYR A 413 11.02 -31.27 -2.84
N TYR A 414 10.04 -31.46 -1.95
CA TYR A 414 9.59 -32.80 -1.58
C TYR A 414 8.92 -33.51 -2.76
N ALA A 415 8.09 -32.81 -3.53
CA ALA A 415 7.49 -33.38 -4.73
C ALA A 415 8.56 -33.80 -5.77
N LEU A 416 9.57 -32.95 -6.02
CA LEU A 416 10.67 -33.28 -6.95
C LEU A 416 11.48 -34.48 -6.47
N ALA A 417 11.80 -34.56 -5.19
CA ALA A 417 12.54 -35.69 -4.61
C ALA A 417 11.76 -37.01 -4.67
N GLN A 418 10.42 -36.94 -4.67
CA GLN A 418 9.51 -38.07 -4.79
C GLN A 418 9.12 -38.40 -6.24
N ASN A 419 9.81 -37.82 -7.22
CA ASN A 419 9.58 -38.03 -8.66
C ASN A 419 8.16 -37.61 -9.13
N GLU A 420 7.53 -36.64 -8.46
CA GLU A 420 6.32 -36.02 -8.99
C GLU A 420 6.63 -35.24 -10.28
N GLN A 421 5.64 -35.13 -11.14
CA GLN A 421 5.79 -34.37 -12.37
C GLN A 421 6.22 -32.92 -12.09
N HIS A 422 7.18 -32.42 -12.83
CA HIS A 422 7.77 -31.08 -12.64
C HIS A 422 6.71 -29.95 -12.59
N GLN A 423 5.66 -30.07 -13.42
CA GLN A 423 4.54 -29.10 -13.42
C GLN A 423 3.73 -29.13 -12.13
N VAL A 424 3.57 -30.31 -11.51
CA VAL A 424 2.92 -30.48 -10.21
C VAL A 424 3.79 -29.84 -9.13
N ALA A 425 5.07 -30.19 -9.09
CA ALA A 425 5.99 -29.67 -8.09
C ALA A 425 6.07 -28.12 -8.09
N ILE A 426 6.22 -27.51 -9.27
CA ILE A 426 6.25 -26.05 -9.38
C ILE A 426 4.92 -25.44 -8.94
N ALA A 427 3.80 -26.05 -9.28
CA ALA A 427 2.49 -25.53 -8.88
C ALA A 427 2.30 -25.48 -7.36
N LEU A 428 2.93 -26.40 -6.60
CA LEU A 428 2.90 -26.37 -5.12
C LEU A 428 3.56 -25.10 -4.56
N GLU A 429 4.59 -24.57 -5.19
CA GLU A 429 5.16 -23.28 -4.81
C GLU A 429 4.32 -22.11 -5.34
N GLU A 430 3.95 -22.15 -6.62
CA GLU A 430 3.23 -21.07 -7.30
C GLU A 430 1.83 -20.80 -6.75
N GLN A 431 1.17 -21.76 -6.07
CA GLN A 431 -0.13 -21.54 -5.44
C GLN A 431 -0.13 -20.38 -4.44
N TRP A 432 1.02 -20.13 -3.79
CA TRP A 432 1.17 -19.06 -2.81
C TRP A 432 1.42 -17.70 -3.43
N MET A 433 1.77 -17.65 -4.73
CA MET A 433 2.08 -16.43 -5.45
C MET A 433 0.80 -15.71 -5.92
N PRO A 434 0.78 -14.37 -5.97
CA PRO A 434 1.75 -13.49 -5.30
C PRO A 434 1.55 -13.49 -3.78
N ARG A 435 2.64 -13.53 -3.01
CA ARG A 435 2.61 -13.48 -1.54
C ARG A 435 2.42 -12.05 -1.02
N SER A 436 2.84 -11.07 -1.83
CA SER A 436 2.70 -9.65 -1.58
C SER A 436 2.37 -8.91 -2.89
N ARG A 437 2.09 -7.61 -2.77
CA ARG A 437 1.72 -6.78 -3.92
C ARG A 437 2.82 -6.66 -4.99
N ILE A 438 4.09 -6.69 -4.58
CA ILE A 438 5.26 -6.53 -5.45
C ILE A 438 5.83 -7.87 -5.92
N ASP A 439 5.27 -8.97 -5.45
CA ASP A 439 5.77 -10.31 -5.72
C ASP A 439 5.50 -10.78 -7.16
N ALA A 440 6.22 -11.83 -7.55
CA ALA A 440 5.97 -12.54 -8.79
C ALA A 440 4.58 -13.22 -8.78
N VAL A 441 3.99 -13.37 -9.94
CA VAL A 441 2.78 -14.18 -10.13
C VAL A 441 3.15 -15.57 -10.63
N PRO A 442 2.29 -16.59 -10.42
CA PRO A 442 2.49 -17.92 -10.99
C PRO A 442 2.62 -17.81 -12.51
N LYS A 443 3.53 -18.59 -13.09
CA LYS A 443 3.84 -18.58 -14.53
C LYS A 443 3.41 -19.85 -15.23
N THR A 444 3.43 -21.00 -14.51
CA THR A 444 3.03 -22.26 -15.11
C THR A 444 1.51 -22.37 -15.20
N PRO A 445 0.98 -22.97 -16.28
CA PRO A 445 -0.47 -23.15 -16.42
C PRO A 445 -1.14 -23.83 -15.22
N THR A 446 -0.52 -24.87 -14.69
CA THR A 446 -1.01 -25.59 -13.49
C THR A 446 -0.95 -24.70 -12.24
N GLY A 447 0.14 -23.97 -12.03
CA GLY A 447 0.30 -23.03 -10.93
C GLY A 447 -0.68 -21.87 -10.98
N ILE A 448 -0.98 -21.34 -12.17
CA ILE A 448 -2.02 -20.29 -12.35
C ILE A 448 -3.38 -20.82 -11.91
N VAL A 449 -3.79 -22.01 -12.36
CA VAL A 449 -5.07 -22.61 -11.98
C VAL A 449 -5.15 -22.84 -10.47
N LEU A 450 -4.09 -23.40 -9.88
CA LEU A 450 -4.04 -23.71 -8.46
C LEU A 450 -4.04 -22.44 -7.59
N SER A 451 -3.25 -21.43 -7.98
CA SER A 451 -3.19 -20.16 -7.26
C SER A 451 -4.51 -19.39 -7.30
N LEU A 452 -5.19 -19.36 -8.46
CA LEU A 452 -6.53 -18.78 -8.57
C LEU A 452 -7.52 -19.54 -7.68
N SER A 453 -7.44 -20.89 -7.64
CA SER A 453 -8.30 -21.72 -6.81
C SER A 453 -8.16 -21.41 -5.32
N ASP A 454 -6.93 -21.32 -4.83
CA ASP A 454 -6.64 -21.02 -3.43
C ASP A 454 -7.14 -19.63 -3.03
N LYS A 455 -6.91 -18.63 -3.88
CA LYS A 455 -7.36 -17.26 -3.64
C LYS A 455 -8.87 -17.08 -3.70
N ILE A 456 -9.54 -17.82 -4.57
CA ILE A 456 -11.02 -17.83 -4.66
C ILE A 456 -11.61 -18.55 -3.46
N ASP A 457 -11.05 -19.70 -3.02
CA ASP A 457 -11.47 -20.40 -1.79
C ASP A 457 -11.36 -19.45 -0.58
N ASP A 458 -10.22 -18.80 -0.42
CA ASP A 458 -9.99 -17.85 0.66
C ASP A 458 -10.98 -16.68 0.63
N LEU A 459 -11.24 -16.08 -0.55
CA LEU A 459 -12.20 -14.97 -0.66
C LEU A 459 -13.61 -15.36 -0.23
N ILE A 460 -14.08 -16.54 -0.66
CA ILE A 460 -15.40 -17.02 -0.32
C ILE A 460 -15.49 -17.35 1.16
N ASN A 461 -14.43 -17.95 1.70
CA ASN A 461 -14.30 -18.30 3.10
C ASN A 461 -14.32 -17.05 4.01
N TYR A 462 -13.44 -16.06 3.73
CA TYR A 462 -13.39 -14.81 4.50
C TYR A 462 -14.68 -13.99 4.39
N TYR A 463 -15.35 -14.00 3.22
CA TYR A 463 -16.65 -13.38 3.06
C TYR A 463 -17.69 -13.99 4.02
N SER A 464 -17.69 -15.31 4.17
CA SER A 464 -18.63 -16.03 5.04
C SER A 464 -18.38 -15.75 6.53
N THR A 465 -17.12 -15.50 6.93
CA THR A 465 -16.72 -15.30 8.33
C THR A 465 -16.61 -13.85 8.75
N SER A 466 -16.66 -12.90 7.82
CA SER A 466 -16.61 -11.42 8.04
C SER A 466 -15.41 -10.91 8.86
N ARG A 467 -14.26 -11.64 8.92
CA ARG A 467 -13.25 -11.41 9.96
C ARG A 467 -11.96 -10.69 9.55
N ASP A 468 -11.56 -10.68 8.27
CA ASP A 468 -10.27 -10.07 7.90
C ASP A 468 -10.30 -9.34 6.56
N LEU A 469 -10.51 -8.02 6.65
CA LEU A 469 -10.48 -7.13 5.47
C LEU A 469 -9.10 -7.07 4.80
N TYR A 470 -8.00 -7.27 5.54
CA TYR A 470 -6.66 -7.24 4.98
C TYR A 470 -6.42 -8.45 4.07
N LEU A 471 -6.77 -9.65 4.55
CA LEU A 471 -6.64 -10.88 3.77
C LEU A 471 -7.56 -10.86 2.54
N LEU A 472 -8.80 -10.40 2.68
CA LEU A 472 -9.71 -10.19 1.53
C LEU A 472 -9.09 -9.31 0.45
N ARG A 473 -8.49 -8.17 0.85
CA ARG A 473 -7.81 -7.24 -0.08
C ARG A 473 -6.62 -7.91 -0.76
N LYS A 474 -5.83 -8.66 -0.02
CA LYS A 474 -4.66 -9.39 -0.54
C LYS A 474 -5.08 -10.41 -1.61
N GLN A 475 -6.08 -11.24 -1.33
CA GLN A 475 -6.54 -12.27 -2.26
C GLN A 475 -7.18 -11.67 -3.51
N ALA A 476 -8.03 -10.65 -3.37
CA ALA A 476 -8.62 -9.94 -4.51
C ALA A 476 -7.55 -9.29 -5.41
N THR A 477 -6.54 -8.64 -4.81
CA THR A 477 -5.40 -8.07 -5.54
C THR A 477 -4.62 -9.16 -6.27
N GLY A 478 -4.36 -10.30 -5.63
CA GLY A 478 -3.64 -11.43 -6.22
C GLY A 478 -4.37 -11.99 -7.45
N ILE A 479 -5.68 -12.20 -7.38
CA ILE A 479 -6.47 -12.67 -8.54
C ILE A 479 -6.34 -11.70 -9.73
N ILE A 480 -6.51 -10.39 -9.48
CA ILE A 480 -6.41 -9.38 -10.53
C ILE A 480 -5.01 -9.38 -11.15
N GLN A 481 -3.95 -9.42 -10.33
CA GLN A 481 -2.57 -9.44 -10.80
C GLN A 481 -2.23 -10.69 -11.62
N ILE A 482 -2.72 -11.86 -11.20
CA ILE A 482 -2.51 -13.11 -11.93
C ILE A 482 -3.11 -13.00 -13.34
N LEU A 483 -4.35 -12.56 -13.46
CA LEU A 483 -5.02 -12.43 -14.75
C LEU A 483 -4.35 -11.39 -15.65
N ILE A 484 -4.02 -10.23 -15.11
CA ILE A 484 -3.41 -9.13 -15.87
C ILE A 484 -1.99 -9.49 -16.34
N LYS A 485 -1.12 -9.94 -15.41
CA LYS A 485 0.29 -10.22 -15.75
C LYS A 485 0.45 -11.42 -16.68
N ASN A 486 -0.45 -12.40 -16.59
CA ASN A 486 -0.46 -13.55 -17.51
C ASN A 486 -1.30 -13.31 -18.77
N LYS A 487 -1.87 -12.11 -18.96
CA LYS A 487 -2.68 -11.74 -20.12
C LYS A 487 -3.86 -12.70 -20.36
N MET A 488 -4.56 -13.05 -19.28
CA MET A 488 -5.65 -14.04 -19.31
C MET A 488 -7.01 -13.39 -19.16
N SER A 489 -7.85 -13.58 -20.18
CA SER A 489 -9.25 -13.19 -20.15
C SER A 489 -10.06 -14.20 -19.36
N CYS A 490 -10.82 -13.74 -18.37
CA CYS A 490 -11.58 -14.61 -17.48
C CYS A 490 -12.81 -13.91 -16.90
N ASN A 491 -13.98 -14.51 -17.08
CA ASN A 491 -15.19 -14.02 -16.43
C ASN A 491 -15.27 -14.48 -14.98
N LEU A 492 -14.79 -13.63 -14.08
CA LEU A 492 -14.76 -13.90 -12.64
C LEU A 492 -16.14 -14.12 -12.01
N GLN A 493 -17.22 -13.52 -12.54
CA GLN A 493 -18.56 -13.72 -12.00
C GLN A 493 -19.02 -15.18 -12.17
N ILE A 494 -18.76 -15.76 -13.35
CA ILE A 494 -19.10 -17.16 -13.63
C ILE A 494 -18.29 -18.08 -12.72
N LEU A 495 -16.99 -17.83 -12.58
CA LEU A 495 -16.13 -18.64 -11.70
C LEU A 495 -16.56 -18.56 -10.25
N LEU A 496 -16.80 -17.36 -9.72
CA LEU A 496 -17.23 -17.16 -8.34
C LEU A 496 -18.59 -17.81 -8.06
N LEU A 497 -19.54 -17.71 -9.02
CA LEU A 497 -20.85 -18.34 -8.86
C LEU A 497 -20.73 -19.87 -8.76
N LYS A 498 -19.88 -20.47 -9.60
CA LYS A 498 -19.59 -21.91 -9.56
C LYS A 498 -18.86 -22.29 -8.26
N ALA A 499 -17.84 -21.55 -7.89
CA ALA A 499 -17.07 -21.83 -6.67
C ALA A 499 -17.93 -21.70 -5.40
N CYS A 500 -18.84 -20.74 -5.33
CA CYS A 500 -19.80 -20.61 -4.23
C CYS A 500 -20.70 -21.86 -4.05
N GLN A 501 -20.82 -22.71 -5.06
CA GLN A 501 -21.63 -23.94 -4.93
C GLN A 501 -21.00 -24.95 -4.00
N VAL A 502 -19.68 -24.93 -3.85
CA VAL A 502 -18.90 -25.84 -2.98
C VAL A 502 -19.05 -25.47 -1.51
N PHE A 503 -19.46 -24.24 -1.20
CA PHE A 503 -19.59 -23.75 0.16
C PHE A 503 -21.00 -23.87 0.72
N PRO A 504 -21.17 -24.06 2.05
CA PRO A 504 -22.48 -24.10 2.71
C PRO A 504 -23.07 -22.69 2.89
N ILE A 505 -23.19 -21.94 1.79
CA ILE A 505 -23.73 -20.58 1.76
C ILE A 505 -25.19 -20.61 1.34
N THR A 506 -26.07 -19.97 2.10
CA THR A 506 -27.51 -19.94 1.86
C THR A 506 -27.88 -19.24 0.54
N ASN A 507 -27.30 -18.06 0.29
CA ASN A 507 -27.56 -17.29 -0.94
C ASN A 507 -26.28 -17.10 -1.78
N LYS A 508 -25.97 -18.10 -2.59
CA LYS A 508 -24.78 -18.18 -3.43
C LYS A 508 -24.69 -17.05 -4.46
N LYS A 509 -25.85 -16.63 -5.03
CA LYS A 509 -25.90 -15.50 -5.99
C LYS A 509 -25.53 -14.18 -5.30
N LYS A 510 -26.08 -13.90 -4.12
CA LYS A 510 -25.77 -12.69 -3.36
C LYS A 510 -24.30 -12.68 -2.93
N ALA A 511 -23.77 -13.81 -2.47
CA ALA A 511 -22.38 -13.96 -2.09
C ALA A 511 -21.45 -13.66 -3.27
N SER A 512 -21.63 -14.32 -4.41
CA SER A 512 -20.82 -14.07 -5.60
C SER A 512 -20.90 -12.62 -6.08
N GLN A 513 -22.09 -11.99 -6.01
CA GLN A 513 -22.27 -10.59 -6.40
C GLN A 513 -21.56 -9.63 -5.46
N THR A 514 -21.56 -9.88 -4.16
CA THR A 514 -20.85 -9.03 -3.19
C THR A 514 -19.33 -9.17 -3.35
N ILE A 515 -18.84 -10.40 -3.53
CA ILE A 515 -17.40 -10.65 -3.75
C ILE A 515 -16.93 -9.98 -5.06
N ILE A 516 -17.68 -10.09 -6.15
CA ILE A 516 -17.28 -9.45 -7.41
C ILE A 516 -17.31 -7.92 -7.33
N THR A 517 -18.26 -7.36 -6.58
CA THR A 517 -18.29 -5.91 -6.30
C THR A 517 -17.05 -5.47 -5.55
N PHE A 518 -16.61 -6.25 -4.56
CA PHE A 518 -15.38 -6.00 -3.81
C PHE A 518 -14.14 -6.09 -4.71
N ILE A 519 -14.04 -7.12 -5.57
CA ILE A 519 -12.94 -7.27 -6.54
C ILE A 519 -12.92 -6.07 -7.50
N ASN A 520 -14.08 -5.62 -8.00
CA ASN A 520 -14.18 -4.47 -8.91
C ASN A 520 -13.74 -3.16 -8.25
N ALA A 521 -14.08 -2.94 -6.99
CA ALA A 521 -13.59 -1.79 -6.22
C ALA A 521 -12.05 -1.83 -6.09
N ARG A 522 -11.47 -3.02 -5.85
CA ARG A 522 -10.02 -3.19 -5.75
C ARG A 522 -9.32 -3.01 -7.09
N LYS A 523 -9.94 -3.49 -8.18
CA LYS A 523 -9.44 -3.34 -9.56
C LYS A 523 -9.29 -1.86 -9.95
N LYS A 524 -10.25 -1.00 -9.59
CA LYS A 524 -10.14 0.45 -9.82
C LYS A 524 -8.88 1.03 -9.19
N LEU A 525 -8.60 0.70 -7.94
CA LEU A 525 -7.40 1.16 -7.25
C LEU A 525 -6.11 0.68 -7.93
N ILE A 526 -6.09 -0.56 -8.41
CA ILE A 526 -4.93 -1.10 -9.14
C ILE A 526 -4.71 -0.34 -10.45
N PHE A 527 -5.79 0.01 -11.18
CA PHE A 527 -5.69 0.77 -12.41
C PHE A 527 -5.22 2.22 -12.16
N GLU A 528 -5.67 2.86 -11.07
CA GLU A 528 -5.15 4.17 -10.63
C GLU A 528 -3.66 4.11 -10.33
N GLU A 529 -3.20 3.06 -9.66
CA GLU A 529 -1.79 2.82 -9.36
C GLU A 529 -0.93 2.55 -10.60
N LEU A 530 -1.52 1.98 -11.66
CA LEU A 530 -0.88 1.84 -12.97
C LEU A 530 -0.81 3.17 -13.76
N GLY A 531 -1.34 4.27 -13.20
CA GLY A 531 -1.26 5.61 -13.77
C GLY A 531 -2.43 5.99 -14.69
N PHE A 532 -3.51 5.21 -14.72
CA PHE A 532 -4.71 5.56 -15.47
C PHE A 532 -5.52 6.64 -14.74
N ARG A 533 -6.16 7.54 -15.49
CA ARG A 533 -7.03 8.58 -14.93
C ARG A 533 -8.35 7.97 -14.44
N LYS A 534 -8.87 8.52 -13.36
CA LYS A 534 -10.13 8.06 -12.75
C LYS A 534 -11.31 8.11 -13.73
N GLU A 535 -11.39 9.16 -14.55
CA GLU A 535 -12.43 9.32 -15.57
C GLU A 535 -12.38 8.19 -16.61
N ASP A 536 -11.17 7.81 -17.05
CA ASP A 536 -10.96 6.72 -18.03
C ASP A 536 -11.36 5.37 -17.45
N ILE A 537 -11.02 5.13 -16.19
CA ILE A 537 -11.35 3.92 -15.44
C ILE A 537 -12.90 3.81 -15.29
N ASP A 538 -13.54 4.89 -14.89
CA ASP A 538 -14.99 4.92 -14.68
C ASP A 538 -15.77 4.72 -15.99
N ALA A 539 -15.26 5.20 -17.11
CA ALA A 539 -15.84 5.02 -18.42
C ALA A 539 -15.83 3.56 -18.89
N ILE A 540 -14.81 2.79 -18.50
CA ILE A 540 -14.69 1.37 -18.87
C ILE A 540 -15.30 0.45 -17.80
N ALA A 541 -15.49 0.92 -16.58
CA ALA A 541 -15.90 0.10 -15.44
C ALA A 541 -17.18 -0.71 -15.65
N LYS A 542 -18.11 -0.22 -16.50
CA LYS A 542 -19.36 -0.89 -16.82
C LYS A 542 -19.25 -1.89 -17.98
N ILE A 543 -18.18 -1.77 -18.78
CA ILE A 543 -17.97 -2.62 -19.95
C ILE A 543 -17.20 -3.86 -19.54
N ASN A 544 -17.80 -5.02 -19.74
CA ASN A 544 -17.23 -6.31 -19.32
C ASN A 544 -16.61 -6.29 -17.91
N PRO A 545 -17.38 -5.89 -16.86
CA PRO A 545 -16.85 -5.57 -15.53
C PRO A 545 -16.20 -6.76 -14.81
N TYR A 546 -16.41 -7.95 -15.33
CA TYR A 546 -16.02 -9.21 -14.71
C TYR A 546 -14.68 -9.76 -15.23
N ASP A 547 -14.08 -9.10 -16.21
CA ASP A 547 -12.81 -9.51 -16.80
C ASP A 547 -11.76 -8.41 -16.62
N PRO A 548 -10.83 -8.55 -15.65
CA PRO A 548 -9.82 -7.55 -15.37
C PRO A 548 -8.85 -7.30 -16.53
N PHE A 549 -8.46 -8.35 -17.26
CA PHE A 549 -7.51 -8.21 -18.35
C PHE A 549 -8.15 -7.54 -19.57
N ASP A 550 -9.36 -7.93 -19.95
CA ASP A 550 -10.10 -7.27 -21.01
C ASP A 550 -10.28 -5.78 -20.78
N GLN A 551 -10.61 -5.40 -19.52
CA GLN A 551 -10.73 -3.99 -19.14
C GLN A 551 -9.41 -3.23 -19.21
N LEU A 552 -8.30 -3.86 -18.84
CA LEU A 552 -6.97 -3.25 -18.98
C LEU A 552 -6.63 -3.00 -20.45
N CYS A 553 -6.86 -3.98 -21.34
CA CYS A 553 -6.61 -3.83 -22.77
C CYS A 553 -7.44 -2.68 -23.39
N ARG A 554 -8.68 -2.51 -22.93
CA ARG A 554 -9.54 -1.37 -23.34
C ARG A 554 -8.99 -0.04 -22.84
N LEU A 555 -8.54 0.03 -21.59
CA LEU A 555 -7.95 1.24 -20.99
C LEU A 555 -6.67 1.66 -21.73
N GLU A 556 -5.79 0.71 -22.00
CA GLU A 556 -4.55 0.97 -22.75
C GLU A 556 -4.84 1.49 -24.15
N ALA A 557 -5.73 0.79 -24.89
CA ALA A 557 -6.14 1.19 -26.23
C ALA A 557 -6.80 2.59 -26.24
N PHE A 558 -7.67 2.85 -25.26
CA PHE A 558 -8.31 4.16 -25.13
C PHE A 558 -7.32 5.30 -24.81
N CYS A 559 -6.36 5.05 -23.94
CA CYS A 559 -5.32 6.03 -23.61
C CYS A 559 -4.44 6.36 -24.82
N ILE A 560 -4.08 5.35 -25.64
CA ILE A 560 -3.32 5.52 -26.88
C ILE A 560 -4.16 6.34 -27.86
N PHE A 561 -5.41 5.94 -28.11
CA PHE A 561 -6.33 6.62 -29.00
C PHE A 561 -6.55 8.08 -28.61
N ARG A 562 -6.77 8.37 -27.33
CA ARG A 562 -6.94 9.74 -26.82
C ARG A 562 -5.72 10.62 -27.07
N LYS A 563 -4.50 10.08 -26.92
CA LYS A 563 -3.26 10.82 -27.16
C LYS A 563 -2.99 11.06 -28.65
N SER A 564 -3.40 10.13 -29.51
CA SER A 564 -3.13 10.18 -30.96
C SER A 564 -4.06 11.15 -31.73
N LYS A 565 -5.26 11.42 -31.21
CA LYS A 565 -6.28 12.24 -31.92
C LYS A 565 -6.27 13.68 -31.44
N LYS A 566 -5.84 14.62 -32.31
CA LYS A 566 -5.87 16.07 -32.05
C LYS A 566 -7.27 16.61 -31.71
N ASN A 567 -8.35 15.96 -32.17
CA ASN A 567 -9.73 16.39 -31.99
C ASN A 567 -10.56 15.42 -31.11
N PHE A 568 -9.96 14.84 -30.08
CA PHE A 568 -10.65 13.91 -29.16
C PHE A 568 -11.93 14.51 -28.52
N SER A 569 -11.89 15.81 -28.18
CA SER A 569 -13.07 16.52 -27.65
C SER A 569 -14.25 16.50 -28.60
N TYR A 570 -13.97 16.52 -29.91
CA TYR A 570 -15.00 16.46 -30.94
C TYR A 570 -15.61 15.07 -31.06
N PHE A 571 -14.81 14.03 -30.92
CA PHE A 571 -15.29 12.63 -30.88
C PHE A 571 -16.27 12.41 -29.72
N ILE A 572 -15.99 12.94 -28.53
CA ILE A 572 -16.90 12.89 -27.37
C ILE A 572 -18.18 13.69 -27.65
N LYS A 573 -18.09 14.88 -28.25
CA LYS A 573 -19.26 15.68 -28.62
C LYS A 573 -20.18 14.93 -29.56
N THR A 574 -19.62 14.21 -30.54
CA THR A 574 -20.39 13.37 -31.46
C THR A 574 -21.16 12.27 -30.74
N TYR A 575 -20.50 11.55 -29.83
CA TYR A 575 -21.16 10.55 -28.99
C TYR A 575 -22.31 11.15 -28.17
N LYS A 576 -22.06 12.27 -27.45
CA LYS A 576 -23.11 12.93 -26.66
C LYS A 576 -24.28 13.40 -27.50
N ARG A 577 -24.00 13.90 -28.70
CA ARG A 577 -25.04 14.33 -29.65
C ARG A 577 -25.91 13.15 -30.12
N ILE A 578 -25.30 12.01 -30.47
CA ILE A 578 -26.06 10.79 -30.80
C ILE A 578 -26.94 10.40 -29.61
N LYS A 579 -26.37 10.38 -28.39
CA LYS A 579 -27.09 9.95 -27.17
C LYS A 579 -28.28 10.85 -26.85
N GLY A 580 -28.15 12.17 -27.12
CA GLY A 580 -29.23 13.16 -26.91
C GLY A 580 -30.43 12.97 -27.84
N HIS A 581 -30.22 12.40 -29.01
CA HIS A 581 -31.31 12.14 -29.98
C HIS A 581 -32.01 10.78 -29.76
N ILE A 582 -31.46 9.87 -28.98
CA ILE A 582 -32.03 8.53 -28.73
C ILE A 582 -32.97 8.61 -27.55
N GLN A 583 -34.20 9.07 -27.79
CA GLN A 583 -35.29 8.97 -26.82
C GLN A 583 -36.03 7.60 -26.92
N ALA A 584 -36.87 7.30 -25.93
CA ALA A 584 -37.56 6.01 -25.77
C ALA A 584 -38.68 5.74 -26.81
N THR A 585 -38.49 6.12 -28.06
CA THR A 585 -39.44 5.87 -29.16
C THR A 585 -39.19 4.51 -29.80
N SER A 586 -40.28 3.83 -30.19
CA SER A 586 -40.21 2.65 -31.02
C SER A 586 -39.48 2.97 -32.33
N SER A 587 -38.51 2.16 -32.70
CA SER A 587 -37.71 2.37 -33.90
C SER A 587 -37.78 1.11 -34.78
N THR A 588 -38.32 1.22 -35.95
CA THR A 588 -38.36 0.18 -36.98
C THR A 588 -37.45 0.55 -38.13
N PHE A 589 -36.76 -0.44 -38.69
CA PHE A 589 -35.89 -0.23 -39.83
C PHE A 589 -36.59 -0.61 -41.14
N GLN A 590 -36.62 0.34 -42.07
CA GLN A 590 -37.08 0.10 -43.45
C GLN A 590 -36.07 0.74 -44.41
N GLN A 591 -35.39 -0.05 -45.20
CA GLN A 591 -34.37 0.41 -46.13
C GLN A 591 -34.92 1.42 -47.17
N LYS A 592 -36.18 1.30 -47.52
CA LYS A 592 -36.85 2.23 -48.46
C LYS A 592 -36.96 3.65 -47.93
N LEU A 593 -36.97 3.82 -46.61
CA LEU A 593 -37.05 5.12 -45.94
C LEU A 593 -35.68 5.83 -45.76
N MET A 594 -34.61 5.26 -46.27
CA MET A 594 -33.28 5.93 -46.36
C MET A 594 -33.28 6.80 -47.63
N ILE A 595 -33.84 7.99 -47.51
CA ILE A 595 -34.04 8.90 -48.63
C ILE A 595 -32.80 9.74 -48.91
N GLU A 596 -32.25 10.34 -47.86
CA GLU A 596 -31.14 11.28 -47.95
C GLU A 596 -29.81 10.60 -48.26
N PRO A 597 -28.94 11.21 -49.10
CA PRO A 597 -27.63 10.66 -49.41
C PRO A 597 -26.77 10.46 -48.16
N ALA A 598 -26.87 11.33 -47.12
CA ALA A 598 -26.15 11.24 -45.86
C ALA A 598 -26.59 10.02 -45.03
N GLU A 599 -27.89 9.66 -45.05
CA GLU A 599 -28.41 8.46 -44.39
C GLU A 599 -27.83 7.19 -45.02
N LYS A 600 -27.85 7.14 -46.37
CA LYS A 600 -27.31 5.98 -47.13
C LYS A 600 -25.79 5.81 -46.85
N LYS A 601 -25.06 6.90 -46.83
CA LYS A 601 -23.60 6.87 -46.55
C LYS A 601 -23.30 6.34 -45.15
N ILE A 602 -23.99 6.82 -44.13
CA ILE A 602 -23.78 6.31 -42.74
C ILE A 602 -24.20 4.85 -42.64
N LEU A 603 -25.30 4.43 -43.24
CA LEU A 603 -25.71 3.03 -43.22
C LEU A 603 -24.67 2.14 -43.89
N GLN A 604 -24.09 2.58 -44.99
CA GLN A 604 -23.00 1.88 -45.67
C GLN A 604 -21.76 1.72 -44.77
N GLU A 605 -21.28 2.81 -44.19
CA GLU A 605 -20.11 2.80 -43.28
C GLU A 605 -20.38 1.96 -42.01
N TYR A 606 -21.54 2.13 -41.39
CA TYR A 606 -21.98 1.28 -40.28
C TYR A 606 -21.93 -0.20 -40.64
N THR A 607 -22.44 -0.57 -41.83
CA THR A 607 -22.51 -1.97 -42.27
C THR A 607 -21.12 -2.57 -42.46
N LEU A 608 -20.19 -1.80 -42.99
CA LEU A 608 -18.78 -2.19 -43.14
C LEU A 608 -18.14 -2.46 -41.77
N ILE A 609 -18.28 -1.52 -40.84
CA ILE A 609 -17.74 -1.64 -39.50
C ILE A 609 -18.40 -2.82 -38.77
N TYR A 610 -19.72 -2.95 -38.83
CA TYR A 610 -20.45 -4.00 -38.12
C TYR A 610 -20.03 -5.42 -38.53
N LYS A 611 -19.61 -5.61 -39.79
CA LYS A 611 -19.12 -6.92 -40.28
C LYS A 611 -17.82 -7.35 -39.60
N CYS A 612 -16.89 -6.45 -39.35
CA CYS A 612 -15.63 -6.78 -38.73
C CYS A 612 -15.67 -6.65 -37.18
N TRP A 613 -16.69 -5.98 -36.62
CA TRP A 613 -16.80 -5.63 -35.21
C TRP A 613 -16.67 -6.81 -34.23
N PRO A 614 -17.40 -7.90 -34.37
CA PRO A 614 -17.30 -9.04 -33.48
C PRO A 614 -15.92 -9.66 -33.45
N LYS A 615 -15.23 -9.70 -34.60
CA LYS A 615 -13.88 -10.23 -34.74
C LYS A 615 -12.87 -9.34 -34.03
N LEU A 616 -12.99 -8.03 -34.14
CA LEU A 616 -12.12 -7.09 -33.44
C LEU A 616 -12.24 -7.20 -31.92
N LEU A 617 -13.46 -7.27 -31.41
CA LEU A 617 -13.69 -7.44 -29.96
C LEU A 617 -13.19 -8.80 -29.46
N GLN A 618 -13.39 -9.87 -30.21
CA GLN A 618 -12.92 -11.21 -29.86
C GLN A 618 -11.39 -11.28 -29.86
N GLN A 619 -10.73 -10.58 -30.77
CA GLN A 619 -9.28 -10.51 -30.86
C GLN A 619 -8.66 -9.42 -29.95
N GLN A 620 -9.47 -8.73 -29.14
CA GLN A 620 -9.08 -7.63 -28.26
C GLN A 620 -8.35 -6.48 -28.99
N LYS A 621 -8.64 -6.26 -30.27
CA LYS A 621 -8.08 -5.20 -31.11
C LYS A 621 -8.82 -3.87 -30.88
N TYR A 622 -8.80 -3.39 -29.63
CA TYR A 622 -9.60 -2.23 -29.24
C TYR A 622 -9.11 -0.92 -29.85
N LEU A 623 -7.82 -0.78 -30.10
CA LEU A 623 -7.28 0.43 -30.75
C LEU A 623 -7.83 0.56 -32.18
N GLU A 624 -7.78 -0.52 -32.98
CA GLU A 624 -8.36 -0.56 -34.32
C GLU A 624 -9.87 -0.26 -34.29
N ALA A 625 -10.57 -0.80 -33.26
CA ALA A 625 -11.99 -0.53 -33.08
C ALA A 625 -12.28 0.96 -32.77
N PHE A 626 -11.48 1.62 -31.95
CA PHE A 626 -11.59 3.07 -31.69
C PHE A 626 -11.28 3.89 -32.95
N GLU A 627 -10.33 3.49 -33.75
CA GLU A 627 -9.98 4.16 -35.02
C GLU A 627 -11.11 4.09 -36.05
N LEU A 628 -11.73 2.90 -36.20
CA LEU A 628 -12.90 2.71 -37.05
C LEU A 628 -14.11 3.54 -36.60
N LEU A 629 -14.34 3.66 -35.29
CA LEU A 629 -15.39 4.54 -34.78
C LEU A 629 -15.10 6.02 -35.06
N ALA A 630 -13.82 6.42 -35.07
CA ALA A 630 -13.44 7.78 -35.41
C ALA A 630 -13.70 8.11 -36.90
N GLU A 631 -13.63 7.14 -37.79
CA GLU A 631 -13.97 7.31 -39.22
C GLU A 631 -15.46 7.67 -39.43
N LEU A 632 -16.37 7.21 -38.56
CA LEU A 632 -17.78 7.61 -38.59
C LEU A 632 -18.00 9.09 -38.26
N GLN A 633 -17.03 9.81 -37.75
CA GLN A 633 -17.18 11.19 -37.30
C GLN A 633 -17.64 12.13 -38.42
N ASN A 634 -16.96 12.13 -39.58
CA ASN A 634 -17.29 12.98 -40.70
C ASN A 634 -18.65 12.64 -41.34
N PRO A 635 -18.98 11.37 -41.61
CA PRO A 635 -20.31 10.98 -42.04
C PRO A 635 -21.43 11.39 -41.07
N LEU A 636 -21.21 11.24 -39.75
CA LEU A 636 -22.19 11.63 -38.74
C LEU A 636 -22.39 13.14 -38.68
N GLU A 637 -21.32 13.92 -38.80
CA GLU A 637 -21.42 15.38 -38.84
C GLU A 637 -22.23 15.85 -40.06
N ARG A 638 -21.97 15.28 -41.24
CA ARG A 638 -22.72 15.59 -42.43
C ARG A 638 -24.20 15.25 -42.26
N PHE A 639 -24.50 14.08 -41.68
CA PHE A 639 -25.86 13.67 -41.36
C PHE A 639 -26.57 14.66 -40.43
N PHE A 640 -25.94 15.06 -39.35
CA PHE A 640 -26.51 16.03 -38.40
C PHE A 640 -26.71 17.42 -38.98
N ARG A 641 -26.01 17.75 -40.07
CA ARG A 641 -26.13 19.06 -40.74
C ARG A 641 -27.24 19.04 -41.82
N THR A 642 -27.43 17.91 -42.49
CA THR A 642 -28.30 17.80 -43.67
C THR A 642 -29.62 17.10 -43.42
N VAL A 643 -29.74 16.33 -42.33
CA VAL A 643 -30.94 15.50 -42.06
C VAL A 643 -31.65 15.97 -40.78
N ILE A 644 -32.92 16.24 -40.87
CA ILE A 644 -33.80 16.57 -39.75
C ILE A 644 -34.18 15.27 -39.01
N ILE A 645 -33.44 14.94 -37.90
CA ILE A 645 -33.64 13.66 -37.20
C ILE A 645 -35.03 13.52 -36.62
N LEU A 646 -35.57 14.57 -36.02
CA LEU A 646 -36.91 14.62 -35.44
C LEU A 646 -37.94 15.10 -36.49
N SER A 647 -38.01 14.39 -37.59
CA SER A 647 -39.00 14.65 -38.64
C SER A 647 -40.44 14.53 -38.11
N ASP A 648 -41.38 15.28 -38.68
CA ASP A 648 -42.81 15.17 -38.37
C ASP A 648 -43.35 13.81 -38.79
N ASP A 649 -42.78 13.20 -39.84
CA ASP A 649 -43.11 11.84 -40.28
C ASP A 649 -42.55 10.82 -39.24
N PRO A 650 -43.47 10.05 -38.56
CA PRO A 650 -43.08 9.08 -37.55
C PRO A 650 -42.18 7.95 -38.08
N ASP A 651 -42.38 7.54 -39.33
CA ASP A 651 -41.63 6.43 -39.94
C ASP A 651 -40.20 6.84 -40.29
N LEU A 652 -40.03 8.02 -40.87
CA LEU A 652 -38.72 8.59 -41.14
C LEU A 652 -37.94 8.85 -39.82
N ARG A 653 -38.63 9.43 -38.85
CA ARG A 653 -38.05 9.65 -37.51
C ARG A 653 -37.62 8.35 -36.86
N GLY A 654 -38.48 7.32 -36.86
CA GLY A 654 -38.18 6.00 -36.31
C GLY A 654 -36.96 5.35 -36.96
N ASN A 655 -36.85 5.44 -38.28
CA ASN A 655 -35.77 4.87 -39.08
C ASN A 655 -34.41 5.57 -38.79
N ARG A 656 -34.41 6.91 -38.68
CA ARG A 656 -33.20 7.73 -38.31
C ARG A 656 -32.75 7.43 -36.91
N ILE A 657 -33.66 7.33 -35.95
CA ILE A 657 -33.34 6.97 -34.55
C ILE A 657 -32.82 5.52 -34.48
N TRP A 658 -33.37 4.59 -35.28
CA TRP A 658 -32.86 3.22 -35.34
C TRP A 658 -31.37 3.19 -35.75
N LEU A 659 -31.02 3.93 -36.81
CA LEU A 659 -29.62 4.01 -37.29
C LEU A 659 -28.69 4.54 -36.19
N LEU A 660 -29.06 5.62 -35.52
CA LEU A 660 -28.28 6.19 -34.39
C LEU A 660 -28.21 5.21 -33.23
N LYS A 661 -29.27 4.46 -32.91
CA LYS A 661 -29.24 3.41 -31.87
C LYS A 661 -28.30 2.26 -32.22
N LYS A 662 -28.15 1.94 -33.50
CA LYS A 662 -27.17 0.92 -33.91
C LYS A 662 -25.73 1.42 -33.79
N ILE A 663 -25.47 2.65 -34.16
CA ILE A 663 -24.15 3.27 -34.07
C ILE A 663 -23.73 3.43 -32.60
N ILE A 664 -24.61 3.96 -31.73
CA ILE A 664 -24.27 4.12 -30.31
C ILE A 664 -23.90 2.81 -29.62
N LYS A 665 -24.52 1.70 -30.02
CA LYS A 665 -24.16 0.37 -29.47
C LYS A 665 -22.75 -0.06 -29.80
N LEU A 666 -22.16 0.38 -30.91
CA LEU A 666 -20.75 0.15 -31.21
C LEU A 666 -19.87 0.92 -30.18
N PHE A 667 -20.16 2.20 -29.93
CA PHE A 667 -19.46 2.98 -28.93
C PHE A 667 -19.60 2.35 -27.54
N GLU A 668 -20.83 2.06 -27.11
CA GLU A 668 -21.12 1.52 -25.78
C GLU A 668 -20.56 0.10 -25.58
N SER A 669 -20.20 -0.62 -26.64
CA SER A 669 -19.50 -1.90 -26.54
C SER A 669 -18.00 -1.75 -26.25
N LEU A 670 -17.43 -0.56 -26.46
CA LEU A 670 -16.03 -0.26 -26.15
C LEU A 670 -15.88 0.52 -24.84
N ILE A 671 -16.68 1.58 -24.66
CA ILE A 671 -16.51 2.54 -23.56
C ILE A 671 -17.81 3.34 -23.35
N ASP A 672 -18.08 3.75 -22.11
CA ASP A 672 -19.19 4.65 -21.76
C ASP A 672 -18.68 6.09 -21.61
N PHE A 673 -18.93 6.93 -22.61
CA PHE A 673 -18.54 8.35 -22.59
C PHE A 673 -19.50 9.26 -21.82
N SER A 674 -20.47 8.75 -21.09
CA SER A 674 -21.50 9.56 -20.43
C SER A 674 -20.93 10.51 -19.37
N ASN A 675 -19.77 10.19 -18.81
CA ASN A 675 -19.13 10.95 -17.72
C ASN A 675 -18.00 11.88 -18.20
N PHE A 676 -17.73 11.98 -19.50
CA PHE A 676 -16.71 12.87 -20.05
C PHE A 676 -17.21 14.28 -20.31
#